data_49b1070c86f355fac6c32504ec58f51c
#
_entry.id   49b1070c86f355fac6c32504ec58f51c
#
_cell.length_a   1.000
_cell.length_b   1.000
_cell.length_c   1.000
_cell.angle_alpha   90.00
_cell.angle_beta   90.00
_cell.angle_gamma   90.00
#
_symmetry.space_group_name_H-M   'P 1'
#
loop_
_entity.id
_entity.type
_entity.pdbx_description
1 polymer ?
#
loop_
_entity_poly.entity_id
_entity_poly.type
_entity_poly.pdbx_seq_one_letter_code
_entity_poly.pdbx_strand_id
1 'polypeptide(L)'
;MPASTDSSVNALSVTPKNQQQFAASGVRSLLDKMMPLPSAVKTLVLLFGVGASIGLCGWGALSTAVVDYSQKNELPAPDRNLLIELMLALGGTALLAGLAFLARAQQNAARRLELAAVRLSPLLFIGLLPFLFRWQIWVSRELTLGVFVSAGGIAFHASVRASLRAAEEARAGVESPFRRSVAALLERSASWAPITLVSLGAAAYALFFSYHTVQHHRALLTSSFDMGLEDNLLWNLIHGGPFMKMSPLFGPVGSHFGYHATLFAYFIGPFYALYQHAETLLVFQAVMVALAAYPLYLFAARHVGRWPASLIAVAYVLYPPVHGANLYDFHYPPLGVFFIWMTLYLVDSGRIQWAMISMLLACSVREDMAADTAILGLYLIFSRQARPGAIITAVAGAYFLFVKMVLMPPFLHGDQSFLNQWQGLVGRGSHGYAGVLMTVIGNPVFTLTSLLEPEKFLYLVQLGAPFAFFAWRRPIGYLLSIPGFFFTLLGTKYLPLVQISFQYTAHWTAFLFIAVVSNLERLREARFPGDGEGFLRQRAWLITLCCLSLVCSYQYGAMFQQHTARGGFGPYEFGRSETNARRYDQVHKLIAKVPPRAKIVSSENIVPQVSNRPDSYTLRIGLSDAEYLLFQEPARDDERRFAKSALESDFGVVATEGSFVLAKRGHDKSDNQRVLRRMH
;
A
#
# COMPACT_ATOMS: atom_id res chain seq x y z
N MET A 1 -22.85 -64.35 31.16
CA MET A 1 -22.03 -65.32 30.40
C MET A 1 -21.67 -64.72 29.07
N PRO A 2 -20.50 -64.95 28.59
CA PRO A 2 -19.53 -63.96 28.13
C PRO A 2 -19.26 -64.10 26.62
N ALA A 3 -18.64 -63.08 26.03
CA ALA A 3 -17.66 -63.31 24.98
C ALA A 3 -16.73 -62.07 24.88
N SER A 4 -15.53 -62.30 25.33
CA SER A 4 -14.36 -61.51 25.08
C SER A 4 -13.94 -61.58 23.62
N THR A 5 -13.54 -60.44 23.01
CA THR A 5 -12.57 -60.44 21.93
C THR A 5 -11.59 -59.29 22.15
N ASP A 6 -10.44 -59.70 22.56
CA ASP A 6 -9.17 -58.95 22.56
C ASP A 6 -8.82 -58.57 21.12
N SER A 7 -8.51 -57.30 20.88
CA SER A 7 -7.73 -56.89 19.73
C SER A 7 -6.68 -55.85 20.18
N SER A 8 -5.53 -56.39 20.53
CA SER A 8 -4.29 -55.64 20.72
C SER A 8 -3.88 -54.92 19.45
N VAL A 9 -4.11 -53.61 19.39
CA VAL A 9 -3.48 -52.75 18.40
C VAL A 9 -2.09 -52.38 18.89
N ASN A 10 -1.09 -52.94 18.24
CA ASN A 10 0.32 -52.60 18.40
C ASN A 10 0.55 -51.09 18.22
N ALA A 11 0.72 -50.37 19.29
CA ALA A 11 1.27 -49.03 19.29
C ALA A 11 2.77 -49.12 18.94
N LEU A 12 3.12 -48.86 17.70
CA LEU A 12 4.49 -48.58 17.27
C LEU A 12 5.01 -47.37 18.04
N SER A 13 5.79 -47.63 19.10
CA SER A 13 6.55 -46.63 19.83
C SER A 13 7.65 -46.06 18.92
N VAL A 14 7.37 -44.93 18.28
CA VAL A 14 8.36 -44.15 17.54
C VAL A 14 9.25 -43.46 18.55
N THR A 15 10.47 -43.92 18.66
CA THR A 15 11.48 -43.36 19.57
C THR A 15 11.83 -41.92 19.22
N PRO A 16 12.09 -41.03 20.22
CA PRO A 16 12.36 -39.59 20.00
C PRO A 16 13.55 -39.28 19.08
N LYS A 17 14.47 -40.23 18.87
CA LYS A 17 15.64 -40.06 18.00
C LYS A 17 15.30 -39.92 16.51
N ASN A 18 14.23 -40.53 16.00
CA ASN A 18 13.87 -40.46 14.59
C ASN A 18 13.13 -39.16 14.21
N GLN A 19 12.53 -38.46 15.17
CA GLN A 19 11.84 -37.19 14.92
C GLN A 19 12.78 -35.98 14.73
N GLN A 20 13.97 -36.01 15.34
CA GLN A 20 14.99 -34.97 15.20
C GLN A 20 15.64 -34.95 13.80
N GLN A 21 15.68 -36.08 13.10
CA GLN A 21 16.26 -36.18 11.76
C GLN A 21 15.39 -35.61 10.66
N PHE A 22 14.07 -35.64 10.77
CA PHE A 22 13.16 -35.13 9.70
C PHE A 22 12.98 -33.63 9.67
N ALA A 23 13.17 -32.91 10.78
CA ALA A 23 12.96 -31.46 10.84
C ALA A 23 14.16 -30.60 10.37
N ALA A 24 15.35 -31.19 10.27
CA ALA A 24 16.58 -30.49 9.84
C ALA A 24 16.72 -30.38 8.31
N SER A 25 15.75 -30.89 7.52
CA SER A 25 15.97 -31.25 6.12
C SER A 25 15.84 -30.14 5.04
N GLY A 26 15.32 -28.96 5.34
CA GLY A 26 15.00 -28.01 4.27
C GLY A 26 16.22 -27.30 3.67
N VAL A 27 17.00 -26.55 4.44
CA VAL A 27 18.16 -25.77 3.93
C VAL A 27 19.40 -26.64 3.90
N ARG A 28 19.60 -27.52 4.88
CA ARG A 28 20.68 -28.53 4.84
C ARG A 28 20.56 -29.42 3.62
N SER A 29 19.36 -29.94 3.31
CA SER A 29 19.12 -30.79 2.16
C SER A 29 19.38 -30.08 0.82
N LEU A 30 19.12 -28.79 0.72
CA LEU A 30 19.42 -28.02 -0.50
C LEU A 30 20.93 -27.79 -0.66
N LEU A 31 21.62 -27.36 0.39
CA LEU A 31 23.08 -27.20 0.38
C LEU A 31 23.82 -28.53 0.21
N ASP A 32 23.29 -29.61 0.83
CA ASP A 32 23.87 -30.95 0.71
C ASP A 32 23.64 -31.56 -0.68
N LYS A 33 22.54 -31.22 -1.35
CA LYS A 33 22.26 -31.61 -2.74
C LYS A 33 23.06 -30.79 -3.76
N MET A 34 23.28 -29.50 -3.48
CA MET A 34 24.00 -28.62 -4.39
C MET A 34 25.52 -28.71 -4.27
N MET A 35 26.05 -29.10 -3.11
CA MET A 35 27.49 -29.21 -2.85
C MET A 35 27.79 -30.44 -1.99
N PRO A 36 28.23 -31.55 -2.55
CA PRO A 36 28.65 -32.76 -1.80
C PRO A 36 30.03 -32.58 -1.16
N LEU A 37 30.23 -31.51 -0.38
CA LEU A 37 31.47 -31.19 0.30
C LEU A 37 31.41 -31.56 1.78
N PRO A 38 32.55 -31.86 2.46
CA PRO A 38 32.61 -32.03 3.91
C PRO A 38 32.06 -30.81 4.66
N SER A 39 31.43 -31.01 5.82
CA SER A 39 30.78 -29.94 6.61
C SER A 39 31.73 -28.79 6.97
N ALA A 40 32.98 -29.11 7.26
CA ALA A 40 34.00 -28.10 7.55
C ALA A 40 34.29 -27.19 6.36
N VAL A 41 34.36 -27.75 5.13
CA VAL A 41 34.57 -26.95 3.90
C VAL A 41 33.38 -26.05 3.65
N LYS A 42 32.14 -26.55 3.77
CA LYS A 42 30.92 -25.73 3.65
C LYS A 42 30.92 -24.57 4.65
N THR A 43 31.34 -24.82 5.88
CA THR A 43 31.44 -23.79 6.92
C THR A 43 32.44 -22.70 6.57
N LEU A 44 33.61 -23.08 6.05
CA LEU A 44 34.65 -22.14 5.62
C LEU A 44 34.20 -21.30 4.40
N VAL A 45 33.55 -21.95 3.41
CA VAL A 45 32.97 -21.26 2.26
C VAL A 45 31.89 -20.26 2.69
N LEU A 46 31.05 -20.63 3.65
CA LEU A 46 30.03 -19.73 4.20
C LEU A 46 30.65 -18.52 4.90
N LEU A 47 31.71 -18.72 5.70
CA LEU A 47 32.42 -17.62 6.37
C LEU A 47 33.08 -16.68 5.36
N PHE A 48 33.76 -17.25 4.33
CA PHE A 48 34.30 -16.46 3.23
C PHE A 48 33.21 -15.64 2.54
N GLY A 49 32.08 -16.27 2.21
CA GLY A 49 30.93 -15.60 1.58
C GLY A 49 30.38 -14.45 2.42
N VAL A 50 30.28 -14.61 3.75
CA VAL A 50 29.87 -13.54 4.66
C VAL A 50 30.85 -12.36 4.62
N GLY A 51 32.14 -12.63 4.72
CA GLY A 51 33.19 -11.59 4.65
C GLY A 51 33.18 -10.88 3.28
N ALA A 52 33.11 -11.65 2.20
CA ALA A 52 33.03 -11.11 0.82
C ALA A 52 31.78 -10.26 0.62
N SER A 53 30.65 -10.65 1.20
CA SER A 53 29.39 -9.87 1.12
C SER A 53 29.48 -8.54 1.89
N ILE A 54 30.19 -8.52 3.01
CA ILE A 54 30.53 -7.26 3.71
C ILE A 54 31.45 -6.38 2.85
N GLY A 55 32.43 -6.99 2.17
CA GLY A 55 33.29 -6.29 1.20
C GLY A 55 32.51 -5.68 0.05
N LEU A 56 31.60 -6.43 -0.54
CA LEU A 56 30.67 -5.95 -1.58
C LEU A 56 29.81 -4.77 -1.09
N CYS A 57 29.30 -4.86 0.14
CA CYS A 57 28.54 -3.76 0.76
C CYS A 57 29.40 -2.51 0.93
N GLY A 58 30.63 -2.67 1.40
CA GLY A 58 31.59 -1.56 1.57
C GLY A 58 31.92 -0.89 0.24
N TRP A 59 32.27 -1.68 -0.78
CA TRP A 59 32.48 -1.17 -2.13
C TRP A 59 31.27 -0.42 -2.67
N GLY A 60 30.08 -1.02 -2.58
CA GLY A 60 28.88 -0.42 -3.10
C GLY A 60 28.44 0.86 -2.36
N ALA A 61 28.86 1.03 -1.09
CA ALA A 61 28.65 2.27 -0.35
C ALA A 61 29.63 3.38 -0.76
N LEU A 62 30.87 3.02 -1.12
CA LEU A 62 31.95 3.96 -1.46
C LEU A 62 31.98 4.31 -2.95
N SER A 63 31.66 3.36 -3.85
CA SER A 63 31.80 3.55 -5.30
C SER A 63 30.57 4.23 -5.91
N THR A 64 30.82 5.16 -6.81
CA THR A 64 29.82 5.77 -7.70
C THR A 64 29.48 4.89 -8.90
N ALA A 65 30.35 3.93 -9.25
CA ALA A 65 30.19 3.05 -10.42
C ALA A 65 29.11 1.97 -10.25
N VAL A 66 28.49 1.83 -9.07
CA VAL A 66 27.44 0.81 -8.79
C VAL A 66 26.28 0.89 -9.78
N VAL A 67 25.85 2.10 -10.15
CA VAL A 67 24.73 2.29 -11.09
C VAL A 67 25.12 1.85 -12.49
N ASP A 68 26.26 2.30 -13.01
CA ASP A 68 26.72 1.95 -14.35
C ASP A 68 27.04 0.44 -14.47
N TYR A 69 27.64 -0.14 -13.44
CA TYR A 69 27.85 -1.59 -13.35
C TYR A 69 26.52 -2.35 -13.43
N SER A 70 25.51 -1.90 -12.70
CA SER A 70 24.21 -2.60 -12.64
C SER A 70 23.37 -2.41 -13.90
N GLN A 71 23.51 -1.28 -14.59
CA GLN A 71 22.70 -0.95 -15.77
C GLN A 71 23.38 -1.30 -17.10
N LYS A 72 24.70 -1.06 -17.20
CA LYS A 72 25.46 -1.15 -18.46
C LYS A 72 26.50 -2.25 -18.44
N ASN A 73 26.72 -2.93 -17.31
CA ASN A 73 27.82 -3.88 -17.07
C ASN A 73 29.21 -3.24 -17.27
N GLU A 74 29.32 -1.95 -17.01
CA GLU A 74 30.56 -1.17 -17.11
C GLU A 74 31.17 -0.98 -15.72
N LEU A 75 32.37 -1.52 -15.53
CA LEU A 75 33.12 -1.38 -14.28
C LEU A 75 34.53 -0.94 -14.58
N PRO A 76 34.87 0.35 -14.32
CA PRO A 76 36.20 0.88 -14.48
C PRO A 76 37.24 0.08 -13.69
N ALA A 77 38.47 -0.03 -14.22
CA ALA A 77 39.51 -0.85 -13.61
C ALA A 77 39.78 -0.50 -12.13
N PRO A 78 39.83 0.78 -11.71
CA PRO A 78 40.02 1.13 -10.29
C PRO A 78 38.90 0.60 -9.40
N ASP A 79 37.62 0.76 -9.82
CA ASP A 79 36.46 0.29 -9.06
C ASP A 79 36.40 -1.23 -8.99
N ARG A 80 36.73 -1.90 -10.09
CA ARG A 80 36.82 -3.37 -10.15
C ARG A 80 37.90 -3.90 -9.22
N ASN A 81 39.09 -3.28 -9.20
CA ASN A 81 40.18 -3.71 -8.34
C ASN A 81 39.79 -3.52 -6.87
N LEU A 82 39.23 -2.36 -6.50
CA LEU A 82 38.72 -2.09 -5.16
C LEU A 82 37.68 -3.11 -4.72
N LEU A 83 36.72 -3.46 -5.61
CA LEU A 83 35.71 -4.49 -5.35
C LEU A 83 36.36 -5.83 -5.01
N ILE A 84 37.29 -6.30 -5.87
CA ILE A 84 38.00 -7.58 -5.68
C ILE A 84 38.83 -7.55 -4.40
N GLU A 85 39.57 -6.49 -4.16
CA GLU A 85 40.40 -6.32 -2.96
C GLU A 85 39.56 -6.38 -1.68
N LEU A 86 38.45 -5.64 -1.60
CA LEU A 86 37.60 -5.65 -0.42
C LEU A 86 36.93 -7.01 -0.21
N MET A 87 36.45 -7.67 -1.27
CA MET A 87 35.83 -9.00 -1.16
C MET A 87 36.84 -10.06 -0.73
N LEU A 88 38.05 -10.05 -1.31
CA LEU A 88 39.11 -11.00 -0.96
C LEU A 88 39.70 -10.71 0.43
N ALA A 89 39.93 -9.47 0.78
CA ALA A 89 40.49 -9.09 2.07
C ALA A 89 39.53 -9.51 3.21
N LEU A 90 38.25 -9.13 3.13
CA LEU A 90 37.28 -9.44 4.19
C LEU A 90 36.84 -10.90 4.15
N GLY A 91 36.65 -11.50 2.98
CA GLY A 91 36.37 -12.91 2.80
C GLY A 91 37.55 -13.78 3.27
N GLY A 92 38.77 -13.44 2.87
CA GLY A 92 40.00 -14.09 3.30
C GLY A 92 40.24 -13.99 4.80
N THR A 93 40.03 -12.81 5.39
CA THR A 93 40.12 -12.61 6.84
C THR A 93 39.13 -13.51 7.60
N ALA A 94 37.88 -13.58 7.16
CA ALA A 94 36.86 -14.45 7.77
C ALA A 94 37.22 -15.94 7.61
N LEU A 95 37.76 -16.35 6.45
CA LEU A 95 38.27 -17.70 6.21
C LEU A 95 39.44 -18.04 7.12
N LEU A 96 40.46 -17.17 7.18
CA LEU A 96 41.63 -17.38 8.04
C LEU A 96 41.29 -17.42 9.52
N ALA A 97 40.35 -16.58 9.96
CA ALA A 97 39.82 -16.63 11.33
C ALA A 97 39.13 -17.98 11.62
N GLY A 98 38.37 -18.50 10.67
CA GLY A 98 37.77 -19.85 10.77
C GLY A 98 38.80 -20.99 10.85
N LEU A 99 39.84 -20.92 9.99
CA LEU A 99 40.94 -21.88 10.01
C LEU A 99 41.75 -21.82 11.32
N ALA A 100 42.09 -20.64 11.79
CA ALA A 100 42.78 -20.40 13.05
C ALA A 100 41.98 -20.92 14.26
N PHE A 101 40.64 -20.76 14.23
CA PHE A 101 39.75 -21.30 15.24
C PHE A 101 39.79 -22.85 15.26
N LEU A 102 39.77 -23.50 14.08
CA LEU A 102 39.85 -24.94 13.95
C LEU A 102 41.22 -25.47 14.38
N ALA A 103 42.31 -24.76 14.09
CA ALA A 103 43.68 -25.16 14.47
C ALA A 103 43.92 -25.13 15.99
N ARG A 104 43.17 -24.33 16.75
CA ARG A 104 43.27 -24.28 18.22
C ARG A 104 42.62 -25.46 18.94
N ALA A 105 42.14 -26.44 18.22
CA ALA A 105 41.61 -27.76 18.56
C ALA A 105 41.09 -27.94 20.01
N GLN A 106 39.91 -27.37 20.27
CA GLN A 106 39.10 -27.80 21.43
C GLN A 106 38.09 -28.85 21.00
N GLN A 107 37.66 -29.70 21.95
CA GLN A 107 36.54 -30.62 21.70
C GLN A 107 35.35 -29.88 21.11
N ASN A 108 34.80 -30.38 19.99
CA ASN A 108 33.68 -29.79 19.25
C ASN A 108 33.96 -28.47 18.53
N ALA A 109 35.23 -28.07 18.26
CA ALA A 109 35.55 -26.83 17.57
C ALA A 109 34.85 -26.70 16.20
N ALA A 110 34.83 -27.78 15.40
CA ALA A 110 34.14 -27.81 14.10
C ALA A 110 32.62 -27.50 14.22
N ARG A 111 31.95 -28.11 15.21
CA ARG A 111 30.51 -27.85 15.43
C ARG A 111 30.25 -26.44 15.93
N ARG A 112 31.09 -25.90 16.82
CA ARG A 112 30.98 -24.49 17.25
C ARG A 112 31.17 -23.50 16.09
N LEU A 113 32.15 -23.79 15.22
CA LEU A 113 32.37 -22.95 14.03
C LEU A 113 31.20 -23.04 13.05
N GLU A 114 30.65 -24.22 12.82
CA GLU A 114 29.46 -24.43 11.99
C GLU A 114 28.28 -23.59 12.51
N LEU A 115 27.98 -23.69 13.81
CA LEU A 115 26.92 -22.90 14.43
C LEU A 115 27.16 -21.40 14.32
N ALA A 116 28.41 -20.94 14.50
CA ALA A 116 28.78 -19.54 14.37
C ALA A 116 28.59 -19.07 12.92
N ALA A 117 29.05 -19.83 11.92
CA ALA A 117 28.90 -19.50 10.50
C ALA A 117 27.41 -19.43 10.09
N VAL A 118 26.60 -20.41 10.50
CA VAL A 118 25.15 -20.43 10.22
C VAL A 118 24.46 -19.24 10.90
N ARG A 119 24.88 -18.83 12.09
CA ARG A 119 24.36 -17.63 12.77
C ARG A 119 24.66 -16.35 12.02
N LEU A 120 25.79 -16.27 11.34
CA LEU A 120 26.21 -15.12 10.54
C LEU A 120 25.61 -15.15 9.11
N SER A 121 25.00 -16.26 8.68
CA SER A 121 24.52 -16.41 7.30
C SER A 121 23.54 -15.30 6.81
N PRO A 122 22.70 -14.63 7.62
CA PRO A 122 21.91 -13.51 7.16
C PRO A 122 22.74 -12.32 6.63
N LEU A 123 24.01 -12.20 7.08
CA LEU A 123 24.93 -11.17 6.59
C LEU A 123 25.36 -11.40 5.12
N LEU A 124 25.11 -12.57 4.54
CA LEU A 124 25.25 -12.78 3.10
C LEU A 124 24.41 -11.80 2.27
N PHE A 125 23.32 -11.33 2.81
CA PHE A 125 22.40 -10.41 2.11
C PHE A 125 22.79 -8.93 2.28
N ILE A 126 23.76 -8.61 3.15
CA ILE A 126 24.19 -7.21 3.37
C ILE A 126 24.82 -6.62 2.11
N GLY A 127 25.50 -7.45 1.31
CA GLY A 127 26.08 -7.05 0.02
C GLY A 127 25.05 -6.60 -1.02
N LEU A 128 23.77 -6.93 -0.84
CA LEU A 128 22.70 -6.48 -1.73
C LEU A 128 22.20 -5.07 -1.38
N LEU A 129 22.45 -4.56 -0.16
CA LEU A 129 21.92 -3.28 0.28
C LEU A 129 22.30 -2.10 -0.62
N PRO A 130 23.57 -1.94 -1.09
CA PRO A 130 23.93 -0.84 -1.97
C PRO A 130 23.18 -0.86 -3.30
N PHE A 131 22.79 -2.03 -3.78
CA PHE A 131 21.99 -2.17 -5.00
C PHE A 131 20.50 -1.92 -4.71
N LEU A 132 19.98 -2.46 -3.61
CA LEU A 132 18.58 -2.30 -3.22
C LEU A 132 18.21 -0.87 -2.82
N PHE A 133 19.16 -0.07 -2.31
CA PHE A 133 18.93 1.31 -1.90
C PHE A 133 19.46 2.35 -2.89
N ARG A 134 19.59 1.98 -4.18
CA ARG A 134 19.84 2.91 -5.29
C ARG A 134 18.70 2.87 -6.29
N TRP A 135 17.78 3.83 -6.20
CA TRP A 135 16.58 3.91 -7.04
C TRP A 135 16.91 3.99 -8.55
N GLN A 136 18.04 4.62 -8.92
CA GLN A 136 18.48 4.76 -10.30
C GLN A 136 18.62 3.42 -11.02
N ILE A 137 18.97 2.35 -10.30
CA ILE A 137 19.14 1.00 -10.88
C ILE A 137 17.79 0.44 -11.32
N TRP A 138 16.70 0.80 -10.64
CA TRP A 138 15.41 0.13 -10.72
C TRP A 138 14.29 0.94 -11.37
N VAL A 139 14.51 2.23 -11.69
CA VAL A 139 13.48 3.16 -12.14
C VAL A 139 12.69 2.68 -13.37
N SER A 140 13.31 1.90 -14.26
CA SER A 140 12.67 1.30 -15.43
C SER A 140 12.56 -0.24 -15.35
N ARG A 141 12.82 -0.81 -14.17
CA ARG A 141 12.90 -2.26 -13.92
C ARG A 141 12.10 -2.68 -12.67
N GLU A 142 10.96 -2.04 -12.46
CA GLU A 142 10.15 -2.24 -11.24
C GLU A 142 9.72 -3.69 -11.05
N LEU A 143 9.34 -4.38 -12.13
CA LEU A 143 8.97 -5.80 -12.09
C LEU A 143 10.17 -6.67 -11.70
N THR A 144 11.33 -6.44 -12.31
CA THR A 144 12.58 -7.18 -12.01
C THR A 144 12.96 -6.98 -10.53
N LEU A 145 12.88 -5.76 -10.02
CA LEU A 145 13.09 -5.46 -8.59
C LEU A 145 12.13 -6.27 -7.71
N GLY A 146 10.84 -6.22 -7.99
CA GLY A 146 9.82 -6.91 -7.19
C GLY A 146 10.02 -8.42 -7.14
N VAL A 147 10.36 -9.06 -8.27
CA VAL A 147 10.70 -10.49 -8.34
C VAL A 147 11.99 -10.77 -7.57
N PHE A 148 13.03 -9.95 -7.74
CA PHE A 148 14.30 -10.08 -7.04
C PHE A 148 14.16 -9.95 -5.52
N VAL A 149 13.43 -8.93 -5.05
CA VAL A 149 13.15 -8.71 -3.63
C VAL A 149 12.33 -9.87 -3.05
N SER A 150 11.38 -10.40 -3.79
CA SER A 150 10.56 -11.53 -3.33
C SER A 150 11.36 -12.82 -3.21
N ALA A 151 12.12 -13.18 -4.23
CA ALA A 151 12.99 -14.37 -4.22
C ALA A 151 14.10 -14.24 -3.18
N GLY A 152 14.77 -13.09 -3.13
CA GLY A 152 15.77 -12.75 -2.12
C GLY A 152 15.19 -12.79 -0.70
N GLY A 153 13.96 -12.31 -0.51
CA GLY A 153 13.23 -12.34 0.74
C GLY A 153 12.94 -13.76 1.25
N ILE A 154 12.56 -14.67 0.36
CA ILE A 154 12.38 -16.09 0.70
C ILE A 154 13.72 -16.72 1.10
N ALA A 155 14.80 -16.46 0.36
CA ALA A 155 16.13 -16.95 0.70
C ALA A 155 16.65 -16.35 2.02
N PHE A 156 16.44 -15.03 2.22
CA PHE A 156 16.75 -14.35 3.48
C PHE A 156 15.97 -14.94 4.66
N HIS A 157 14.66 -15.19 4.49
CA HIS A 157 13.85 -15.88 5.52
C HIS A 157 14.44 -17.24 5.90
N ALA A 158 14.85 -18.04 4.92
CA ALA A 158 15.46 -19.35 5.18
C ALA A 158 16.77 -19.22 5.98
N SER A 159 17.60 -18.22 5.62
CA SER A 159 18.85 -17.91 6.32
C SER A 159 18.60 -17.41 7.75
N VAL A 160 17.68 -16.46 7.95
CA VAL A 160 17.29 -15.98 9.30
C VAL A 160 16.77 -17.11 10.18
N ARG A 161 15.93 -17.99 9.62
CA ARG A 161 15.42 -19.16 10.35
C ARG A 161 16.54 -20.10 10.78
N ALA A 162 17.49 -20.40 9.87
CA ALA A 162 18.66 -21.22 10.18
C ALA A 162 19.54 -20.56 11.26
N SER A 163 19.76 -19.24 11.14
CA SER A 163 20.52 -18.45 12.12
C SER A 163 19.89 -18.49 13.51
N LEU A 164 18.57 -18.31 13.60
CA LEU A 164 17.85 -18.38 14.89
C LEU A 164 17.93 -19.77 15.53
N ARG A 165 17.79 -20.85 14.75
CA ARG A 165 17.97 -22.21 15.22
C ARG A 165 19.40 -22.48 15.75
N ALA A 166 20.41 -22.12 14.95
CA ALA A 166 21.80 -22.25 15.36
C ALA A 166 22.09 -21.43 16.62
N ALA A 167 21.42 -20.28 16.77
CA ALA A 167 21.52 -19.49 17.99
C ALA A 167 20.89 -20.17 19.20
N GLU A 168 19.80 -20.91 19.09
CA GLU A 168 19.17 -21.65 20.15
C GLU A 168 20.00 -22.89 20.52
N GLU A 169 20.47 -23.64 19.52
CA GLU A 169 21.32 -24.80 19.71
C GLU A 169 22.64 -24.45 20.44
N ALA A 170 23.28 -23.34 20.04
CA ALA A 170 24.52 -22.87 20.70
C ALA A 170 24.28 -22.38 22.16
N ARG A 171 23.03 -22.23 22.56
CA ARG A 171 22.61 -21.71 23.87
C ARG A 171 22.21 -22.76 24.88
N ALA A 172 22.02 -23.99 24.44
CA ALA A 172 21.61 -25.07 25.34
C ALA A 172 22.59 -25.14 26.52
N GLY A 173 22.14 -24.67 27.69
CA GLY A 173 22.90 -24.70 28.95
C GLY A 173 23.63 -23.41 29.37
N VAL A 174 23.58 -22.31 28.58
CA VAL A 174 24.25 -21.03 28.95
C VAL A 174 23.26 -19.86 28.92
N GLU A 175 22.88 -19.37 30.07
CA GLU A 175 22.14 -18.14 30.23
C GLU A 175 23.08 -16.92 30.35
N SER A 176 23.07 -16.04 29.36
CA SER A 176 23.84 -14.78 29.42
C SER A 176 23.09 -13.72 30.25
N PRO A 177 23.79 -13.06 31.25
CA PRO A 177 23.20 -11.98 32.02
C PRO A 177 22.64 -10.80 31.14
N PHE A 178 23.35 -10.44 30.07
CA PHE A 178 22.90 -9.43 29.10
C PHE A 178 21.54 -9.74 28.50
N ARG A 179 21.29 -11.01 28.20
CA ARG A 179 20.01 -11.46 27.62
C ARG A 179 18.86 -11.41 28.62
N ARG A 180 19.11 -11.76 29.88
CA ARG A 180 18.12 -11.61 30.96
C ARG A 180 17.75 -10.13 31.08
N SER A 181 18.73 -9.23 31.04
CA SER A 181 18.50 -7.79 31.11
C SER A 181 17.69 -7.28 29.90
N VAL A 182 18.02 -7.70 28.67
CA VAL A 182 17.26 -7.33 27.47
C VAL A 182 15.84 -7.92 27.51
N ALA A 183 15.68 -9.17 27.90
CA ALA A 183 14.34 -9.79 28.03
C ALA A 183 13.49 -9.06 29.07
N ALA A 184 14.06 -8.77 30.25
CA ALA A 184 13.39 -8.00 31.29
C ALA A 184 13.05 -6.57 30.86
N LEU A 185 13.91 -5.91 30.09
CA LEU A 185 13.62 -4.59 29.49
C LEU A 185 12.46 -4.66 28.52
N LEU A 186 12.46 -5.62 27.58
CA LEU A 186 11.38 -5.81 26.62
C LEU A 186 10.07 -6.17 27.32
N GLU A 187 10.10 -6.93 28.38
CA GLU A 187 8.93 -7.30 29.17
C GLU A 187 8.37 -6.08 29.94
N ARG A 188 9.23 -5.32 30.63
CA ARG A 188 8.86 -4.09 31.34
C ARG A 188 8.28 -3.03 30.38
N SER A 189 8.85 -2.88 29.19
CA SER A 189 8.39 -1.93 28.19
C SER A 189 7.21 -2.42 27.33
N ALA A 190 6.83 -3.69 27.43
CA ALA A 190 5.77 -4.29 26.60
C ALA A 190 4.39 -3.66 26.79
N SER A 191 4.15 -2.96 27.90
CA SER A 191 2.87 -2.26 28.14
C SER A 191 2.73 -0.98 27.35
N TRP A 192 3.80 -0.22 27.14
CA TRP A 192 3.77 1.12 26.54
C TRP A 192 4.59 1.26 25.24
N ALA A 193 5.79 0.66 25.16
CA ALA A 193 6.69 0.90 24.04
C ALA A 193 6.14 0.44 22.67
N PRO A 194 5.43 -0.72 22.55
CA PRO A 194 4.83 -1.11 21.28
C PRO A 194 3.81 -0.10 20.74
N ILE A 195 2.92 0.42 21.62
CA ILE A 195 1.91 1.39 21.19
C ILE A 195 2.56 2.75 20.91
N THR A 196 3.61 3.14 21.65
CA THR A 196 4.39 4.35 21.34
C THR A 196 5.04 4.25 19.97
N LEU A 197 5.61 3.09 19.61
CA LEU A 197 6.18 2.87 18.28
C LEU A 197 5.12 3.04 17.18
N VAL A 198 3.93 2.48 17.38
CA VAL A 198 2.80 2.66 16.44
C VAL A 198 2.41 4.13 16.35
N SER A 199 2.33 4.83 17.49
CA SER A 199 1.97 6.25 17.52
C SER A 199 2.98 7.14 16.81
N LEU A 200 4.29 6.87 16.99
CA LEU A 200 5.34 7.59 16.28
C LEU A 200 5.28 7.33 14.76
N GLY A 201 5.07 6.08 14.36
CA GLY A 201 4.90 5.75 12.94
C GLY A 201 3.67 6.42 12.32
N ALA A 202 2.53 6.36 13.01
CA ALA A 202 1.29 7.01 12.56
C ALA A 202 1.43 8.54 12.50
N ALA A 203 2.06 9.15 13.50
CA ALA A 203 2.31 10.59 13.52
C ALA A 203 3.26 11.01 12.38
N ALA A 204 4.35 10.27 12.17
CA ALA A 204 5.27 10.53 11.07
C ALA A 204 4.56 10.43 9.71
N TYR A 205 3.72 9.41 9.51
CA TYR A 205 2.89 9.27 8.32
C TYR A 205 1.95 10.46 8.14
N ALA A 206 1.14 10.76 9.15
CA ALA A 206 0.16 11.84 9.08
C ALA A 206 0.81 13.20 8.78
N LEU A 207 1.90 13.53 9.45
CA LEU A 207 2.62 14.79 9.23
C LEU A 207 3.25 14.85 7.83
N PHE A 208 3.92 13.78 7.41
CA PHE A 208 4.57 13.73 6.10
C PHE A 208 3.54 13.88 4.97
N PHE A 209 2.49 13.07 4.96
CA PHE A 209 1.51 13.10 3.88
C PHE A 209 0.65 14.36 3.93
N SER A 210 0.22 14.84 5.10
CA SER A 210 -0.52 16.12 5.21
C SER A 210 0.30 17.28 4.62
N TYR A 211 1.58 17.37 4.99
CA TYR A 211 2.44 18.44 4.47
C TYR A 211 2.58 18.37 2.94
N HIS A 212 2.95 17.21 2.40
CA HIS A 212 3.23 17.10 0.98
C HIS A 212 1.96 17.21 0.11
N THR A 213 0.84 16.63 0.53
CA THR A 213 -0.43 16.75 -0.24
C THR A 213 -0.95 18.18 -0.26
N VAL A 214 -0.84 18.92 0.84
CA VAL A 214 -1.16 20.36 0.87
C VAL A 214 -0.22 21.16 -0.04
N GLN A 215 1.10 20.88 -0.04
CA GLN A 215 2.02 21.56 -0.96
C GLN A 215 1.71 21.24 -2.43
N HIS A 216 1.33 20.01 -2.73
CA HIS A 216 0.90 19.59 -4.06
C HIS A 216 -0.36 20.33 -4.53
N HIS A 217 -1.36 20.46 -3.65
CA HIS A 217 -2.56 21.25 -3.89
C HIS A 217 -2.21 22.74 -4.16
N ARG A 218 -1.35 23.32 -3.31
CA ARG A 218 -0.88 24.71 -3.50
C ARG A 218 0.03 24.91 -4.69
N ALA A 219 0.57 23.84 -5.27
CA ALA A 219 1.28 23.88 -6.55
C ALA A 219 0.34 23.85 -7.76
N LEU A 220 -0.98 23.82 -7.58
CA LEU A 220 -2.02 23.68 -8.61
C LEU A 220 -1.90 22.35 -9.37
N LEU A 221 -1.65 21.24 -8.65
CA LEU A 221 -1.45 19.91 -9.23
C LEU A 221 -2.59 18.93 -8.90
N THR A 222 -3.58 19.36 -8.12
CA THR A 222 -4.80 18.58 -7.82
C THR A 222 -5.85 18.74 -8.93
N SER A 223 -6.72 17.74 -9.07
CA SER A 223 -7.65 17.56 -10.18
C SER A 223 -9.06 18.07 -9.88
N SER A 224 -9.75 18.57 -10.89
CA SER A 224 -11.17 18.93 -10.78
C SER A 224 -12.06 17.72 -10.56
N PHE A 225 -11.74 16.58 -11.22
CA PHE A 225 -12.56 15.36 -11.20
C PHE A 225 -12.39 14.51 -9.96
N ASP A 226 -11.46 14.85 -9.09
CA ASP A 226 -11.24 14.20 -7.80
C ASP A 226 -11.38 15.26 -6.68
N MET A 227 -10.36 16.09 -6.47
CA MET A 227 -10.34 17.06 -5.37
C MET A 227 -11.44 18.11 -5.47
N GLY A 228 -11.67 18.65 -6.67
CA GLY A 228 -12.68 19.70 -6.90
C GLY A 228 -14.10 19.22 -6.67
N LEU A 229 -14.40 17.94 -7.00
CA LEU A 229 -15.70 17.33 -6.76
C LEU A 229 -16.01 17.26 -5.27
N GLU A 230 -15.06 16.74 -4.50
CA GLU A 230 -15.24 16.44 -3.10
C GLU A 230 -15.30 17.72 -2.23
N ASP A 231 -14.48 18.70 -2.56
CA ASP A 231 -14.53 20.01 -1.88
C ASP A 231 -15.87 20.71 -2.13
N ASN A 232 -16.38 20.69 -3.38
CA ASN A 232 -17.68 21.26 -3.71
C ASN A 232 -18.85 20.50 -3.04
N LEU A 233 -18.76 19.16 -2.98
CA LEU A 233 -19.74 18.32 -2.27
C LEU A 233 -19.80 18.72 -0.79
N LEU A 234 -18.67 18.77 -0.09
CA LEU A 234 -18.61 19.07 1.34
C LEU A 234 -19.07 20.50 1.62
N TRP A 235 -18.70 21.46 0.75
CA TRP A 235 -19.17 22.84 0.90
C TRP A 235 -20.70 22.91 0.81
N ASN A 236 -21.32 22.30 -0.21
CA ASN A 236 -22.77 22.27 -0.36
C ASN A 236 -23.47 21.54 0.80
N LEU A 237 -22.88 20.43 1.26
CA LEU A 237 -23.42 19.63 2.36
C LEU A 237 -23.56 20.45 3.64
N ILE A 238 -22.53 21.21 4.03
CA ILE A 238 -22.56 21.99 5.29
C ILE A 238 -23.36 23.30 5.18
N HIS A 239 -23.65 23.78 3.93
CA HIS A 239 -24.43 24.99 3.69
C HIS A 239 -25.91 24.72 3.35
N GLY A 240 -26.38 23.48 3.55
CA GLY A 240 -27.79 23.12 3.31
C GLY A 240 -28.16 23.07 1.82
N GLY A 241 -27.21 22.80 0.95
CA GLY A 241 -27.45 22.54 -0.47
C GLY A 241 -28.33 21.30 -0.71
N PRO A 242 -28.80 21.08 -1.94
CA PRO A 242 -29.54 19.87 -2.33
C PRO A 242 -28.75 18.60 -1.96
N PHE A 243 -29.46 17.47 -1.82
CA PHE A 243 -28.88 16.19 -1.42
C PHE A 243 -27.65 15.81 -2.25
N MET A 244 -26.50 15.71 -1.58
CA MET A 244 -25.22 15.35 -2.19
C MET A 244 -24.87 16.16 -3.45
N LYS A 245 -25.21 17.46 -3.46
CA LYS A 245 -24.96 18.35 -4.60
C LYS A 245 -23.47 18.43 -4.91
N MET A 246 -23.14 18.25 -6.20
CA MET A 246 -21.81 18.33 -6.76
C MET A 246 -21.88 18.91 -8.17
N SER A 247 -21.37 20.11 -8.36
CA SER A 247 -21.52 20.85 -9.63
C SER A 247 -20.34 20.66 -10.63
N PRO A 248 -19.09 20.37 -10.24
CA PRO A 248 -17.97 20.35 -11.20
C PRO A 248 -18.15 19.37 -12.35
N LEU A 249 -18.75 18.21 -12.11
CA LEU A 249 -18.95 17.17 -13.14
C LEU A 249 -20.33 17.23 -13.80
N PHE A 250 -21.39 17.48 -13.00
CA PHE A 250 -22.78 17.32 -13.48
C PHE A 250 -23.55 18.63 -13.62
N GLY A 251 -22.87 19.77 -13.44
CA GLY A 251 -23.54 21.08 -13.53
C GLY A 251 -24.39 21.41 -12.30
N PRO A 252 -25.28 22.42 -12.39
CA PRO A 252 -25.93 23.03 -11.23
C PRO A 252 -26.89 22.09 -10.45
N VAL A 253 -27.42 21.07 -11.10
CA VAL A 253 -28.38 20.10 -10.52
C VAL A 253 -27.75 18.74 -10.24
N GLY A 254 -26.45 18.57 -10.41
CA GLY A 254 -25.76 17.31 -10.25
C GLY A 254 -25.70 16.82 -8.81
N SER A 255 -25.80 15.50 -8.62
CA SER A 255 -25.62 14.84 -7.33
C SER A 255 -24.46 13.85 -7.38
N HIS A 256 -23.63 13.84 -6.33
CA HIS A 256 -22.55 12.88 -6.17
C HIS A 256 -23.05 11.42 -6.15
N PHE A 257 -24.32 11.19 -5.76
CA PHE A 257 -24.94 9.87 -5.81
C PHE A 257 -25.10 9.31 -7.23
N GLY A 258 -25.05 10.14 -8.25
CA GLY A 258 -24.92 9.70 -9.65
C GLY A 258 -23.50 9.19 -10.00
N TYR A 259 -22.54 9.38 -9.10
CA TYR A 259 -21.15 8.98 -9.27
C TYR A 259 -20.77 7.89 -8.23
N HIS A 260 -20.85 8.23 -6.94
CA HIS A 260 -20.59 7.33 -5.81
C HIS A 260 -21.58 7.55 -4.66
N ALA A 261 -21.88 6.50 -3.92
CA ALA A 261 -22.69 6.57 -2.71
C ALA A 261 -21.79 6.72 -1.47
N THR A 262 -21.38 7.94 -1.19
CA THR A 262 -20.42 8.31 -0.13
C THR A 262 -21.13 8.99 1.05
N LEU A 263 -22.06 8.29 1.73
CA LEU A 263 -22.76 8.85 2.89
C LEU A 263 -21.82 9.27 4.04
N PHE A 264 -20.60 8.75 4.04
CA PHE A 264 -19.55 9.13 4.99
C PHE A 264 -19.16 10.62 4.88
N ALA A 265 -19.49 11.30 3.79
CA ALA A 265 -19.33 12.75 3.64
C ALA A 265 -20.01 13.52 4.80
N TYR A 266 -21.15 13.05 5.31
CA TYR A 266 -21.82 13.66 6.47
C TYR A 266 -20.98 13.55 7.76
N PHE A 267 -20.18 12.48 7.90
CA PHE A 267 -19.23 12.36 9.01
C PHE A 267 -18.04 13.31 8.86
N ILE A 268 -17.59 13.59 7.64
CA ILE A 268 -16.51 14.53 7.36
C ILE A 268 -16.97 15.99 7.52
N GLY A 269 -18.24 16.27 7.25
CA GLY A 269 -18.81 17.62 7.26
C GLY A 269 -18.42 18.49 8.46
N PRO A 270 -18.56 18.03 9.73
CA PRO A 270 -18.14 18.79 10.93
C PRO A 270 -16.65 19.18 10.92
N PHE A 271 -15.76 18.31 10.42
CA PHE A 271 -14.32 18.61 10.31
C PHE A 271 -14.06 19.62 9.20
N TYR A 272 -14.75 19.48 8.07
CA TYR A 272 -14.67 20.42 6.96
C TYR A 272 -15.19 21.81 7.35
N ALA A 273 -16.18 21.89 8.21
CA ALA A 273 -16.73 23.16 8.70
C ALA A 273 -15.71 23.99 9.50
N LEU A 274 -14.67 23.38 10.09
CA LEU A 274 -13.60 24.08 10.81
C LEU A 274 -12.71 24.91 9.87
N TYR A 275 -12.45 24.41 8.68
CA TYR A 275 -11.70 25.09 7.63
C TYR A 275 -12.23 24.63 6.26
N GLN A 276 -13.12 25.42 5.67
CA GLN A 276 -13.87 25.09 4.44
C GLN A 276 -13.01 25.20 3.19
N HIS A 277 -12.05 24.28 3.08
CA HIS A 277 -11.07 24.27 2.01
C HIS A 277 -10.66 22.85 1.66
N ALA A 278 -10.28 22.61 0.41
CA ALA A 278 -9.79 21.33 -0.11
C ALA A 278 -8.65 20.74 0.76
N GLU A 279 -7.80 21.59 1.33
CA GLU A 279 -6.69 21.16 2.21
C GLU A 279 -7.17 20.36 3.43
N THR A 280 -8.37 20.66 3.96
CA THR A 280 -8.96 19.91 5.09
C THR A 280 -9.18 18.45 4.74
N LEU A 281 -9.61 18.16 3.52
CA LEU A 281 -9.84 16.79 3.06
C LEU A 281 -8.53 16.02 2.92
N LEU A 282 -7.49 16.65 2.40
CA LEU A 282 -6.15 16.05 2.27
C LEU A 282 -5.55 15.69 3.64
N VAL A 283 -5.63 16.60 4.60
CA VAL A 283 -5.18 16.37 5.98
C VAL A 283 -6.04 15.29 6.66
N PHE A 284 -7.36 15.35 6.50
CA PHE A 284 -8.28 14.36 7.07
C PHE A 284 -7.96 12.96 6.55
N GLN A 285 -7.75 12.79 5.23
CA GLN A 285 -7.34 11.51 4.63
C GLN A 285 -6.04 11.00 5.23
N ALA A 286 -4.99 11.83 5.27
CA ALA A 286 -3.68 11.43 5.80
C ALA A 286 -3.76 10.99 7.26
N VAL A 287 -4.54 11.70 8.08
CA VAL A 287 -4.78 11.36 9.50
C VAL A 287 -5.58 10.06 9.63
N MET A 288 -6.67 9.88 8.87
CA MET A 288 -7.50 8.67 8.95
C MET A 288 -6.73 7.42 8.50
N VAL A 289 -5.94 7.53 7.44
CA VAL A 289 -5.06 6.45 6.97
C VAL A 289 -4.01 6.10 8.03
N ALA A 290 -3.40 7.10 8.67
CA ALA A 290 -2.46 6.88 9.77
C ALA A 290 -3.13 6.20 10.98
N LEU A 291 -4.33 6.65 11.35
CA LEU A 291 -5.10 6.09 12.46
C LEU A 291 -5.48 4.62 12.26
N ALA A 292 -5.56 4.14 11.02
CA ALA A 292 -5.83 2.72 10.73
C ALA A 292 -4.75 1.78 11.29
N ALA A 293 -3.54 2.28 11.57
CA ALA A 293 -2.50 1.51 12.26
C ALA A 293 -2.93 1.03 13.66
N TYR A 294 -3.82 1.77 14.35
CA TYR A 294 -4.24 1.41 15.71
C TYR A 294 -5.16 0.18 15.75
N PRO A 295 -6.29 0.12 15.02
CA PRO A 295 -7.11 -1.08 15.01
C PRO A 295 -6.37 -2.29 14.47
N LEU A 296 -5.46 -2.14 13.49
CA LEU A 296 -4.58 -3.22 13.04
C LEU A 296 -3.68 -3.71 14.20
N TYR A 297 -3.02 -2.78 14.92
CA TYR A 297 -2.20 -3.11 16.08
C TYR A 297 -3.02 -3.83 17.16
N LEU A 298 -4.19 -3.30 17.51
CA LEU A 298 -5.05 -3.88 18.55
C LEU A 298 -5.51 -5.29 18.19
N PHE A 299 -5.91 -5.53 16.96
CA PHE A 299 -6.24 -6.86 16.45
C PHE A 299 -5.02 -7.78 16.48
N ALA A 300 -3.91 -7.38 15.87
CA ALA A 300 -2.70 -8.20 15.79
C ALA A 300 -2.13 -8.52 17.17
N ALA A 301 -2.18 -7.59 18.14
CA ALA A 301 -1.67 -7.81 19.49
C ALA A 301 -2.35 -8.96 20.23
N ARG A 302 -3.62 -9.23 19.92
CA ARG A 302 -4.38 -10.36 20.50
C ARG A 302 -3.92 -11.72 19.95
N HIS A 303 -3.45 -11.75 18.70
CA HIS A 303 -3.11 -12.97 17.97
C HIS A 303 -1.60 -13.30 18.02
N VAL A 304 -0.74 -12.28 17.87
CA VAL A 304 0.72 -12.50 17.72
C VAL A 304 1.54 -11.86 18.84
N GLY A 305 0.90 -11.11 19.76
CA GLY A 305 1.55 -10.39 20.84
C GLY A 305 1.92 -8.95 20.48
N ARG A 306 2.17 -8.11 21.51
CA ARG A 306 2.26 -6.64 21.38
C ARG A 306 3.43 -6.17 20.52
N TRP A 307 4.64 -6.72 20.69
CA TRP A 307 5.82 -6.34 19.91
C TRP A 307 5.70 -6.75 18.43
N PRO A 308 5.34 -8.00 18.08
CA PRO A 308 5.05 -8.34 16.69
C PRO A 308 3.96 -7.48 16.06
N ALA A 309 2.91 -7.16 16.81
CA ALA A 309 1.82 -6.34 16.33
C ALA A 309 2.26 -4.91 16.00
N SER A 310 3.14 -4.30 16.82
CA SER A 310 3.67 -2.98 16.52
C SER A 310 4.52 -2.97 15.25
N LEU A 311 5.30 -4.01 14.99
CA LEU A 311 6.07 -4.15 13.76
C LEU A 311 5.16 -4.29 12.52
N ILE A 312 4.05 -5.03 12.64
CA ILE A 312 3.06 -5.16 11.57
C ILE A 312 2.37 -3.81 11.30
N ALA A 313 2.02 -3.07 12.36
CA ALA A 313 1.41 -1.74 12.21
C ALA A 313 2.40 -0.72 11.60
N VAL A 314 3.68 -0.79 11.94
CA VAL A 314 4.73 0.01 11.27
C VAL A 314 4.92 -0.42 9.82
N ALA A 315 4.88 -1.72 9.52
CA ALA A 315 4.93 -2.21 8.14
C ALA A 315 3.75 -1.69 7.30
N TYR A 316 2.58 -1.48 7.92
CA TYR A 316 1.44 -0.86 7.24
C TYR A 316 1.70 0.60 6.87
N VAL A 317 2.20 1.44 7.78
CA VAL A 317 2.50 2.84 7.46
C VAL A 317 3.66 2.98 6.47
N LEU A 318 4.48 1.95 6.31
CA LEU A 318 5.56 1.87 5.32
C LEU A 318 5.13 1.18 4.01
N TYR A 319 3.88 0.73 3.90
CA TYR A 319 3.40 -0.05 2.76
C TYR A 319 3.18 0.85 1.53
N PRO A 320 3.91 0.66 0.41
CA PRO A 320 3.87 1.57 -0.74
C PRO A 320 2.47 1.81 -1.34
N PRO A 321 1.58 0.81 -1.43
CA PRO A 321 0.22 1.03 -1.93
C PRO A 321 -0.61 2.04 -1.11
N VAL A 322 -0.30 2.18 0.18
CA VAL A 322 -0.94 3.17 1.06
C VAL A 322 -0.38 4.57 0.80
N HIS A 323 0.91 4.67 0.46
CA HIS A 323 1.54 5.94 0.10
C HIS A 323 0.97 6.50 -1.20
N GLY A 324 0.94 5.69 -2.26
CA GLY A 324 0.43 6.13 -3.56
C GLY A 324 -1.03 6.55 -3.52
N ALA A 325 -1.87 5.76 -2.85
CA ALA A 325 -3.28 6.08 -2.66
C ALA A 325 -3.51 7.41 -1.92
N ASN A 326 -2.63 7.74 -0.95
CA ASN A 326 -2.76 8.98 -0.17
C ASN A 326 -2.17 10.21 -0.90
N LEU A 327 -1.22 10.01 -1.82
CA LEU A 327 -0.65 11.10 -2.63
C LEU A 327 -1.55 11.54 -3.79
N TYR A 328 -2.51 10.72 -4.18
CA TYR A 328 -3.44 11.02 -5.27
C TYR A 328 -4.73 11.63 -4.73
N ASP A 329 -4.80 12.94 -4.66
CA ASP A 329 -5.94 13.73 -4.22
C ASP A 329 -6.70 13.15 -2.99
N PHE A 330 -7.93 13.56 -2.75
CA PHE A 330 -8.78 12.98 -1.72
C PHE A 330 -9.67 11.88 -2.29
N HIS A 331 -9.72 10.72 -1.61
CA HIS A 331 -10.57 9.59 -1.99
C HIS A 331 -11.11 8.85 -0.75
N TYR A 332 -12.34 8.38 -0.82
CA TYR A 332 -12.99 7.68 0.29
C TYR A 332 -12.42 6.28 0.61
N PRO A 333 -12.10 5.39 -0.37
CA PRO A 333 -11.77 3.99 -0.07
C PRO A 333 -10.63 3.80 0.94
N PRO A 334 -9.54 4.60 0.94
CA PRO A 334 -8.49 4.48 1.94
C PRO A 334 -8.98 4.67 3.39
N LEU A 335 -10.04 5.46 3.59
CA LEU A 335 -10.65 5.70 4.91
C LEU A 335 -11.37 4.45 5.44
N GLY A 336 -11.92 3.62 4.54
CA GLY A 336 -12.64 2.40 4.87
C GLY A 336 -11.78 1.35 5.57
N VAL A 337 -10.48 1.34 5.31
CA VAL A 337 -9.52 0.40 5.91
C VAL A 337 -9.54 0.49 7.45
N PHE A 338 -9.62 1.71 8.00
CA PHE A 338 -9.74 1.93 9.43
C PHE A 338 -10.96 1.21 10.01
N PHE A 339 -12.12 1.37 9.40
CA PHE A 339 -13.37 0.81 9.91
C PHE A 339 -13.46 -0.70 9.71
N ILE A 340 -12.90 -1.25 8.63
CA ILE A 340 -12.79 -2.71 8.42
C ILE A 340 -11.97 -3.34 9.55
N TRP A 341 -10.80 -2.80 9.88
CA TRP A 341 -9.98 -3.33 10.97
C TRP A 341 -10.56 -3.06 12.35
N MET A 342 -11.22 -1.92 12.54
CA MET A 342 -11.93 -1.63 13.78
C MET A 342 -13.10 -2.59 14.00
N THR A 343 -13.87 -2.90 12.96
CA THR A 343 -14.93 -3.91 13.01
C THR A 343 -14.37 -5.27 13.40
N LEU A 344 -13.29 -5.69 12.74
CA LEU A 344 -12.61 -6.95 13.04
C LEU A 344 -12.13 -7.02 14.49
N TYR A 345 -11.44 -5.99 14.97
CA TYR A 345 -10.96 -5.91 16.33
C TYR A 345 -12.10 -5.95 17.36
N LEU A 346 -13.19 -5.22 17.11
CA LEU A 346 -14.33 -5.15 18.00
C LEU A 346 -15.09 -6.48 18.08
N VAL A 347 -15.26 -7.18 16.96
CA VAL A 347 -15.80 -8.55 16.94
C VAL A 347 -14.90 -9.48 17.73
N ASP A 348 -13.61 -9.47 17.46
CA ASP A 348 -12.62 -10.32 18.13
C ASP A 348 -12.54 -10.05 19.65
N SER A 349 -12.77 -8.81 20.08
CA SER A 349 -12.82 -8.43 21.49
C SER A 349 -14.19 -8.62 22.16
N GLY A 350 -15.19 -9.16 21.44
CA GLY A 350 -16.55 -9.41 21.97
C GLY A 350 -17.44 -8.16 22.06
N ARG A 351 -17.01 -7.01 21.52
CA ARG A 351 -17.74 -5.73 21.57
C ARG A 351 -18.68 -5.58 20.38
N ILE A 352 -19.64 -6.49 20.24
CA ILE A 352 -20.45 -6.66 19.03
C ILE A 352 -21.25 -5.40 18.65
N GLN A 353 -21.83 -4.68 19.62
CA GLN A 353 -22.60 -3.45 19.33
C GLN A 353 -21.74 -2.38 18.64
N TRP A 354 -20.53 -2.13 19.16
CA TRP A 354 -19.58 -1.19 18.57
C TRP A 354 -19.05 -1.70 17.22
N ALA A 355 -18.91 -3.02 17.05
CA ALA A 355 -18.55 -3.61 15.77
C ALA A 355 -19.61 -3.33 14.71
N MET A 356 -20.91 -3.39 15.05
CA MET A 356 -21.98 -3.06 14.11
C MET A 356 -21.95 -1.58 13.70
N ILE A 357 -21.69 -0.68 14.63
CA ILE A 357 -21.52 0.75 14.30
C ILE A 357 -20.32 0.95 13.35
N SER A 358 -19.18 0.35 13.67
CA SER A 358 -17.98 0.45 12.81
C SER A 358 -18.22 -0.16 11.42
N MET A 359 -18.94 -1.28 11.34
CA MET A 359 -19.36 -1.90 10.09
C MET A 359 -20.23 -0.96 9.25
N LEU A 360 -21.23 -0.31 9.84
CA LEU A 360 -22.08 0.65 9.13
C LEU A 360 -21.28 1.86 8.63
N LEU A 361 -20.32 2.35 9.43
CA LEU A 361 -19.41 3.40 8.99
C LEU A 361 -18.53 2.92 7.82
N ALA A 362 -18.00 1.68 7.85
CA ALA A 362 -17.29 1.11 6.71
C ALA A 362 -18.16 1.07 5.45
N CYS A 363 -19.40 0.61 5.56
CA CYS A 363 -20.35 0.56 4.43
C CYS A 363 -20.70 1.95 3.89
N SER A 364 -20.75 2.98 4.75
CA SER A 364 -21.09 4.35 4.37
C SER A 364 -19.96 5.10 3.66
N VAL A 365 -18.71 4.61 3.75
CA VAL A 365 -17.53 5.25 3.14
C VAL A 365 -17.72 5.38 1.62
N ARG A 366 -18.02 4.26 0.97
CA ARG A 366 -18.39 4.17 -0.45
C ARG A 366 -19.07 2.83 -0.69
N GLU A 367 -19.90 2.72 -1.71
CA GLU A 367 -20.69 1.51 -1.97
C GLU A 367 -19.86 0.22 -2.10
N ASP A 368 -18.68 0.27 -2.68
CA ASP A 368 -17.79 -0.89 -2.84
C ASP A 368 -17.17 -1.35 -1.51
N MET A 369 -16.96 -0.44 -0.55
CA MET A 369 -16.49 -0.79 0.79
C MET A 369 -17.51 -1.64 1.55
N ALA A 370 -18.79 -1.57 1.18
CA ALA A 370 -19.80 -2.47 1.72
C ALA A 370 -19.61 -3.92 1.21
N ALA A 371 -19.23 -4.10 -0.04
CA ALA A 371 -18.85 -5.42 -0.58
C ALA A 371 -17.59 -5.96 0.12
N ASP A 372 -16.59 -5.13 0.33
CA ASP A 372 -15.39 -5.47 1.13
C ASP A 372 -15.78 -5.93 2.54
N THR A 373 -16.67 -5.18 3.19
CA THR A 373 -17.16 -5.50 4.54
C THR A 373 -17.94 -6.83 4.57
N ALA A 374 -18.67 -7.16 3.51
CA ALA A 374 -19.33 -8.47 3.40
C ALA A 374 -18.31 -9.62 3.33
N ILE A 375 -17.19 -9.44 2.62
CA ILE A 375 -16.09 -10.43 2.58
C ILE A 375 -15.40 -10.53 3.96
N LEU A 376 -15.26 -9.44 4.70
CA LEU A 376 -14.81 -9.51 6.11
C LEU A 376 -15.75 -10.41 6.94
N GLY A 377 -17.07 -10.29 6.74
CA GLY A 377 -18.05 -11.17 7.39
C GLY A 377 -17.84 -12.64 7.04
N LEU A 378 -17.60 -12.98 5.76
CA LEU A 378 -17.24 -14.35 5.35
C LEU A 378 -15.95 -14.83 6.03
N TYR A 379 -14.92 -14.02 6.11
CA TYR A 379 -13.70 -14.33 6.85
C TYR A 379 -14.01 -14.69 8.31
N LEU A 380 -14.85 -13.92 8.98
CA LEU A 380 -15.24 -14.17 10.37
C LEU A 380 -15.99 -15.49 10.54
N ILE A 381 -16.86 -15.89 9.58
CA ILE A 381 -17.52 -17.19 9.58
C ILE A 381 -16.49 -18.32 9.58
N PHE A 382 -15.50 -18.27 8.68
CA PHE A 382 -14.43 -19.27 8.59
C PHE A 382 -13.42 -19.19 9.75
N SER A 383 -13.39 -18.09 10.49
CA SER A 383 -12.55 -17.89 11.68
C SER A 383 -13.27 -18.20 12.99
N ARG A 384 -14.31 -19.01 12.96
CA ARG A 384 -15.12 -19.46 14.13
C ARG A 384 -15.94 -18.36 14.81
N GLN A 385 -16.12 -17.21 14.17
CA GLN A 385 -16.99 -16.11 14.60
C GLN A 385 -18.28 -16.10 13.76
N ALA A 386 -18.95 -17.27 13.66
CA ALA A 386 -19.99 -17.51 12.66
C ALA A 386 -21.19 -16.56 12.76
N ARG A 387 -21.70 -16.29 14.00
CA ARG A 387 -22.87 -15.41 14.17
C ARG A 387 -22.59 -13.95 13.77
N PRO A 388 -21.60 -13.26 14.34
CA PRO A 388 -21.29 -11.90 13.90
C PRO A 388 -20.88 -11.84 12.44
N GLY A 389 -20.13 -12.83 11.94
CA GLY A 389 -19.76 -12.92 10.54
C GLY A 389 -20.96 -13.01 9.60
N ALA A 390 -21.94 -13.87 9.90
CA ALA A 390 -23.17 -13.99 9.10
C ALA A 390 -23.99 -12.67 9.10
N ILE A 391 -24.10 -11.99 10.24
CA ILE A 391 -24.79 -10.70 10.35
C ILE A 391 -24.07 -9.65 9.48
N ILE A 392 -22.75 -9.55 9.61
CA ILE A 392 -21.94 -8.58 8.85
C ILE A 392 -22.07 -8.85 7.34
N THR A 393 -21.94 -10.11 6.91
CA THR A 393 -22.11 -10.48 5.50
C THR A 393 -23.50 -10.11 4.97
N ALA A 394 -24.53 -10.45 5.71
CA ALA A 394 -25.92 -10.21 5.29
C ALA A 394 -26.23 -8.70 5.23
N VAL A 395 -25.88 -7.95 6.28
CA VAL A 395 -26.19 -6.50 6.35
C VAL A 395 -25.38 -5.72 5.34
N ALA A 396 -24.06 -5.95 5.25
CA ALA A 396 -23.21 -5.25 4.30
C ALA A 396 -23.53 -5.61 2.84
N GLY A 397 -23.84 -6.89 2.56
CA GLY A 397 -24.30 -7.34 1.25
C GLY A 397 -25.63 -6.73 0.86
N ALA A 398 -26.60 -6.72 1.79
CA ALA A 398 -27.90 -6.07 1.56
C ALA A 398 -27.77 -4.56 1.34
N TYR A 399 -26.90 -3.90 2.12
CA TYR A 399 -26.60 -2.47 1.93
C TYR A 399 -26.01 -2.21 0.54
N PHE A 400 -25.03 -3.00 0.10
CA PHE A 400 -24.43 -2.86 -1.23
C PHE A 400 -25.48 -3.00 -2.34
N LEU A 401 -26.31 -4.03 -2.27
CA LEU A 401 -27.37 -4.26 -3.26
C LEU A 401 -28.42 -3.15 -3.22
N PHE A 402 -28.86 -2.74 -2.04
CA PHE A 402 -29.83 -1.64 -1.88
C PHE A 402 -29.33 -0.34 -2.45
N VAL A 403 -28.07 0.03 -2.16
CA VAL A 403 -27.47 1.25 -2.68
C VAL A 403 -27.35 1.21 -4.20
N LYS A 404 -26.84 0.11 -4.76
CA LYS A 404 -26.63 -0.02 -6.22
C LYS A 404 -27.92 -0.13 -7.00
N MET A 405 -28.95 -0.80 -6.46
CA MET A 405 -30.17 -1.12 -7.21
C MET A 405 -31.33 -0.16 -6.93
N VAL A 406 -31.30 0.56 -5.79
CA VAL A 406 -32.43 1.40 -5.35
C VAL A 406 -32.01 2.86 -5.18
N LEU A 407 -30.93 3.13 -4.43
CA LEU A 407 -30.58 4.51 -4.07
C LEU A 407 -29.85 5.28 -5.19
N MET A 408 -28.93 4.66 -5.90
CA MET A 408 -28.15 5.35 -6.94
C MET A 408 -28.91 5.58 -8.25
N PRO A 409 -29.76 4.65 -8.75
CA PRO A 409 -30.35 4.78 -10.08
C PRO A 409 -31.10 6.10 -10.37
N PRO A 410 -31.83 6.71 -9.43
CA PRO A 410 -32.50 7.99 -9.66
C PRO A 410 -31.58 9.17 -9.94
N PHE A 411 -30.30 9.06 -9.56
CA PHE A 411 -29.29 10.11 -9.71
C PHE A 411 -28.33 9.88 -10.87
N LEU A 412 -28.42 8.73 -11.57
CA LEU A 412 -27.52 8.42 -12.68
C LEU A 412 -27.82 9.36 -13.88
N HIS A 413 -26.79 10.06 -14.33
CA HIS A 413 -26.83 10.87 -15.53
C HIS A 413 -26.21 10.08 -16.69
N GLY A 414 -27.05 9.42 -17.50
CA GLY A 414 -26.60 8.60 -18.63
C GLY A 414 -25.91 7.30 -18.24
N ASP A 415 -25.06 6.77 -19.11
CA ASP A 415 -24.39 5.47 -18.97
C ASP A 415 -23.16 5.49 -18.04
N GLN A 416 -23.23 6.24 -16.96
CA GLN A 416 -22.13 6.41 -15.99
C GLN A 416 -22.03 5.26 -14.97
N SER A 417 -22.53 4.07 -15.32
CA SER A 417 -22.23 2.88 -14.56
C SER A 417 -20.74 2.59 -14.68
N PHE A 418 -20.05 2.35 -13.55
CA PHE A 418 -18.64 1.87 -13.54
C PHE A 418 -18.44 0.56 -14.32
N LEU A 419 -19.48 0.04 -14.94
CA LEU A 419 -19.44 -1.11 -15.85
C LEU A 419 -18.42 -0.91 -16.98
N ASN A 420 -18.17 0.33 -17.39
CA ASN A 420 -17.16 0.66 -18.39
C ASN A 420 -15.75 0.14 -18.02
N GLN A 421 -15.46 0.00 -16.75
CA GLN A 421 -14.17 -0.55 -16.27
C GLN A 421 -14.02 -2.04 -16.61
N TRP A 422 -15.12 -2.78 -16.68
CA TRP A 422 -15.18 -4.20 -17.05
C TRP A 422 -15.73 -4.46 -18.46
N GLN A 423 -15.84 -3.40 -19.28
CA GLN A 423 -16.52 -3.50 -20.60
C GLN A 423 -15.87 -4.55 -21.52
N GLY A 424 -14.55 -4.79 -21.40
CA GLY A 424 -13.88 -5.87 -22.13
C GLY A 424 -14.36 -7.26 -21.76
N LEU A 425 -14.95 -7.45 -20.57
CA LEU A 425 -15.53 -8.71 -20.10
C LEU A 425 -17.02 -8.86 -20.46
N VAL A 426 -17.66 -7.84 -21.04
CA VAL A 426 -19.06 -7.93 -21.48
C VAL A 426 -19.07 -8.47 -22.91
N GLY A 427 -19.53 -9.71 -23.08
CA GLY A 427 -19.62 -10.34 -24.41
C GLY A 427 -20.65 -9.67 -25.33
N ARG A 428 -20.50 -9.84 -26.63
CA ARG A 428 -21.49 -9.34 -27.60
C ARG A 428 -22.86 -9.92 -27.30
N GLY A 429 -23.88 -9.08 -27.15
CA GLY A 429 -25.27 -9.51 -26.85
C GLY A 429 -25.56 -9.75 -25.36
N SER A 430 -24.58 -9.57 -24.46
CA SER A 430 -24.82 -9.56 -23.02
C SER A 430 -24.74 -8.13 -22.47
N HIS A 431 -25.40 -7.88 -21.34
CA HIS A 431 -25.48 -6.54 -20.76
C HIS A 431 -25.22 -6.57 -19.24
N GLY A 432 -24.68 -5.51 -18.71
CA GLY A 432 -24.51 -5.27 -17.28
C GLY A 432 -23.51 -6.21 -16.60
N TYR A 433 -23.57 -6.24 -15.28
CA TYR A 433 -22.69 -7.08 -14.44
C TYR A 433 -22.94 -8.59 -14.63
N ALA A 434 -24.15 -8.98 -15.03
CA ALA A 434 -24.45 -10.37 -15.38
C ALA A 434 -23.61 -10.84 -16.58
N GLY A 435 -23.39 -9.97 -17.58
CA GLY A 435 -22.53 -10.26 -18.72
C GLY A 435 -21.06 -10.46 -18.32
N VAL A 436 -20.56 -9.67 -17.37
CA VAL A 436 -19.21 -9.86 -16.79
C VAL A 436 -19.10 -11.23 -16.13
N LEU A 437 -20.07 -11.58 -15.28
CA LEU A 437 -20.08 -12.87 -14.57
C LEU A 437 -20.16 -14.05 -15.55
N MET A 438 -21.02 -13.96 -16.58
CA MET A 438 -21.12 -14.98 -17.63
C MET A 438 -19.81 -15.17 -18.38
N THR A 439 -19.08 -14.10 -18.67
CA THR A 439 -17.76 -14.19 -19.32
C THR A 439 -16.73 -14.83 -18.40
N VAL A 440 -16.67 -14.41 -17.15
CA VAL A 440 -15.71 -14.94 -16.17
C VAL A 440 -15.88 -16.45 -15.97
N ILE A 441 -17.13 -16.94 -15.92
CA ILE A 441 -17.43 -18.37 -15.73
C ILE A 441 -17.42 -19.13 -17.06
N GLY A 442 -18.03 -18.57 -18.09
CA GLY A 442 -18.25 -19.27 -19.37
C GLY A 442 -17.07 -19.22 -20.34
N ASN A 443 -16.16 -18.26 -20.18
CA ASN A 443 -14.95 -18.14 -21.00
C ASN A 443 -13.68 -17.97 -20.14
N PRO A 444 -13.26 -19.04 -19.44
CA PRO A 444 -12.12 -18.97 -18.52
C PRO A 444 -10.80 -18.67 -19.25
N VAL A 445 -10.66 -19.06 -20.52
CA VAL A 445 -9.44 -18.77 -21.32
C VAL A 445 -9.32 -17.26 -21.53
N PHE A 446 -10.38 -16.61 -22.00
CA PHE A 446 -10.40 -15.15 -22.17
C PHE A 446 -10.16 -14.42 -20.85
N THR A 447 -10.82 -14.85 -19.78
CA THR A 447 -10.62 -14.27 -18.44
C THR A 447 -9.17 -14.42 -17.99
N LEU A 448 -8.57 -15.60 -18.17
CA LEU A 448 -7.18 -15.83 -17.78
C LEU A 448 -6.21 -14.98 -18.60
N THR A 449 -6.40 -14.89 -19.92
CA THR A 449 -5.54 -14.02 -20.76
C THR A 449 -5.67 -12.55 -20.37
N SER A 450 -6.87 -12.08 -20.00
CA SER A 450 -7.08 -10.72 -19.49
C SER A 450 -6.43 -10.47 -18.13
N LEU A 451 -6.18 -11.51 -17.33
CA LEU A 451 -5.48 -11.42 -16.05
C LEU A 451 -3.95 -11.45 -16.19
N LEU A 452 -3.43 -12.02 -17.27
CA LEU A 452 -2.00 -12.19 -17.49
C LEU A 452 -1.35 -11.00 -18.23
N GLU A 453 -1.94 -9.81 -18.13
CA GLU A 453 -1.34 -8.58 -18.64
C GLU A 453 -0.14 -8.15 -17.78
N PRO A 454 0.95 -7.64 -18.38
CA PRO A 454 2.18 -7.26 -17.66
C PRO A 454 1.93 -6.28 -16.51
N GLU A 455 1.03 -5.32 -16.68
CA GLU A 455 0.68 -4.30 -15.69
C GLU A 455 0.00 -4.92 -14.47
N LYS A 456 -0.86 -5.91 -14.66
CA LYS A 456 -1.54 -6.65 -13.59
C LYS A 456 -0.54 -7.53 -12.83
N PHE A 457 0.40 -8.11 -13.54
CA PHE A 457 1.47 -8.88 -12.91
C PHE A 457 2.40 -7.99 -12.07
N LEU A 458 2.82 -6.84 -12.62
CA LEU A 458 3.57 -5.84 -11.85
C LEU A 458 2.82 -5.39 -10.60
N TYR A 459 1.53 -5.10 -10.73
CA TYR A 459 0.68 -4.69 -9.62
C TYR A 459 0.63 -5.74 -8.50
N LEU A 460 0.41 -7.02 -8.85
CA LEU A 460 0.44 -8.12 -7.87
C LEU A 460 1.80 -8.27 -7.19
N VAL A 461 2.88 -8.09 -7.95
CA VAL A 461 4.24 -8.11 -7.39
C VAL A 461 4.46 -6.96 -6.43
N GLN A 462 4.05 -5.74 -6.78
CA GLN A 462 4.16 -4.57 -5.88
C GLN A 462 3.31 -4.72 -4.61
N LEU A 463 2.14 -5.35 -4.69
CA LEU A 463 1.31 -5.68 -3.52
C LEU A 463 1.94 -6.75 -2.63
N GLY A 464 2.53 -7.79 -3.24
CA GLY A 464 2.99 -8.99 -2.55
C GLY A 464 4.45 -8.97 -2.09
N ALA A 465 5.34 -8.26 -2.79
CA ALA A 465 6.77 -8.22 -2.49
C ALA A 465 7.11 -7.75 -1.07
N PRO A 466 6.44 -6.73 -0.48
CA PRO A 466 6.67 -6.33 0.91
C PRO A 466 6.46 -7.45 1.92
N PHE A 467 5.73 -8.48 1.54
CA PHE A 467 5.43 -9.66 2.36
C PHE A 467 6.13 -10.94 1.86
N ALA A 468 6.95 -10.89 0.81
CA ALA A 468 7.40 -12.08 0.07
C ALA A 468 6.24 -13.05 -0.24
N PHE A 469 5.10 -12.53 -0.61
CA PHE A 469 3.84 -13.25 -0.87
C PHE A 469 3.30 -14.06 0.32
N PHE A 470 3.76 -13.79 1.54
CA PHE A 470 3.36 -14.52 2.75
C PHE A 470 1.86 -14.44 3.05
N ALA A 471 1.17 -13.36 2.62
CA ALA A 471 -0.28 -13.23 2.77
C ALA A 471 -1.04 -14.36 2.07
N TRP A 472 -0.56 -14.83 0.92
CA TRP A 472 -1.17 -15.90 0.12
C TRP A 472 -0.68 -17.32 0.43
N ARG A 473 0.07 -17.49 1.51
CA ARG A 473 0.58 -18.81 1.89
C ARG A 473 -0.52 -19.83 2.20
N ARG A 474 -1.71 -19.38 2.57
CA ARG A 474 -2.84 -20.22 2.97
C ARG A 474 -4.11 -19.84 2.22
N PRO A 475 -5.09 -20.78 2.06
CA PRO A 475 -6.33 -20.54 1.34
C PRO A 475 -7.13 -19.31 1.81
N ILE A 476 -7.05 -18.97 3.09
CA ILE A 476 -7.68 -17.77 3.64
C ILE A 476 -7.20 -16.48 3.01
N GLY A 477 -5.93 -16.42 2.58
CA GLY A 477 -5.39 -15.28 1.86
C GLY A 477 -6.05 -15.06 0.49
N TYR A 478 -6.44 -16.12 -0.20
CA TYR A 478 -7.16 -16.03 -1.47
C TYR A 478 -8.60 -15.57 -1.27
N LEU A 479 -9.30 -16.07 -0.23
CA LEU A 479 -10.63 -15.55 0.15
C LEU A 479 -10.59 -14.05 0.41
N LEU A 480 -9.60 -13.60 1.20
CA LEU A 480 -9.39 -12.20 1.54
C LEU A 480 -8.95 -11.34 0.36
N SER A 481 -8.51 -11.94 -0.74
CA SER A 481 -8.14 -11.22 -1.97
C SER A 481 -9.31 -11.01 -2.94
N ILE A 482 -10.48 -11.57 -2.67
CA ILE A 482 -11.68 -11.46 -3.55
C ILE A 482 -12.03 -10.00 -3.85
N PRO A 483 -12.08 -9.05 -2.87
CA PRO A 483 -12.40 -7.66 -3.17
C PRO A 483 -11.41 -7.04 -4.15
N GLY A 484 -10.12 -7.14 -3.84
CA GLY A 484 -9.08 -6.61 -4.71
C GLY A 484 -9.10 -7.25 -6.10
N PHE A 485 -9.28 -8.56 -6.19
CA PHE A 485 -9.39 -9.25 -7.47
C PHE A 485 -10.57 -8.71 -8.28
N PHE A 486 -11.74 -8.61 -7.67
CA PHE A 486 -12.97 -8.16 -8.35
C PHE A 486 -12.88 -6.69 -8.76
N PHE A 487 -12.52 -5.80 -7.84
CA PHE A 487 -12.53 -4.35 -8.10
C PHE A 487 -11.33 -3.86 -8.90
N THR A 488 -10.25 -4.62 -9.03
CA THR A 488 -9.04 -4.17 -9.74
C THR A 488 -8.63 -5.09 -10.88
N LEU A 489 -8.27 -6.35 -10.61
CA LEU A 489 -7.68 -7.24 -11.62
C LEU A 489 -8.64 -7.63 -12.75
N LEU A 490 -9.92 -7.73 -12.48
CA LEU A 490 -10.94 -7.95 -13.52
C LEU A 490 -11.18 -6.72 -14.40
N GLY A 491 -10.70 -5.55 -14.03
CA GLY A 491 -10.76 -4.37 -14.90
C GLY A 491 -10.00 -4.58 -16.20
N THR A 492 -10.55 -4.11 -17.32
CA THR A 492 -10.00 -4.36 -18.67
C THR A 492 -9.62 -3.09 -19.43
N LYS A 493 -10.13 -1.93 -19.05
CA LYS A 493 -9.93 -0.69 -19.82
C LYS A 493 -9.44 0.50 -19.02
N TYR A 494 -9.29 0.36 -17.72
CA TYR A 494 -8.90 1.47 -16.86
C TYR A 494 -7.65 1.14 -16.07
N LEU A 495 -6.50 1.50 -16.61
CA LEU A 495 -5.17 1.20 -16.06
C LEU A 495 -4.98 1.62 -14.59
N PRO A 496 -5.55 2.75 -14.08
CA PRO A 496 -5.46 3.12 -12.68
C PRO A 496 -5.91 2.05 -11.68
N LEU A 497 -6.81 1.13 -12.07
CA LEU A 497 -7.24 0.02 -11.20
C LEU A 497 -6.10 -0.91 -10.79
N VAL A 498 -5.06 -1.02 -11.62
CA VAL A 498 -3.91 -1.93 -11.44
C VAL A 498 -2.59 -1.18 -11.27
N GLN A 499 -2.65 -0.02 -10.61
CA GLN A 499 -1.48 0.77 -10.23
C GLN A 499 -1.53 1.11 -8.74
N ILE A 500 -0.39 0.95 -8.05
CA ILE A 500 -0.31 1.23 -6.60
C ILE A 500 -0.36 2.72 -6.26
N SER A 501 -0.36 3.60 -7.25
CA SER A 501 -0.49 5.05 -7.11
C SER A 501 -1.93 5.55 -6.97
N PHE A 502 -2.92 4.64 -6.97
CA PHE A 502 -4.34 4.99 -6.89
C PHE A 502 -5.05 4.36 -5.68
N GLN A 503 -6.16 4.93 -5.29
CA GLN A 503 -6.99 4.57 -4.13
C GLN A 503 -7.54 3.13 -4.16
N TYR A 504 -7.57 2.47 -5.31
CA TYR A 504 -8.11 1.11 -5.47
C TYR A 504 -7.33 0.03 -4.71
N THR A 505 -6.11 0.34 -4.28
CA THR A 505 -5.31 -0.52 -3.40
C THR A 505 -5.95 -0.75 -2.03
N ALA A 506 -6.92 0.07 -1.63
CA ALA A 506 -7.67 -0.10 -0.38
C ALA A 506 -8.36 -1.47 -0.31
N HIS A 507 -8.89 -1.98 -1.44
CA HIS A 507 -9.52 -3.30 -1.57
C HIS A 507 -8.57 -4.47 -1.30
N TRP A 508 -7.25 -4.24 -1.32
CA TRP A 508 -6.22 -5.21 -1.00
C TRP A 508 -5.65 -5.00 0.40
N THR A 509 -5.39 -3.75 0.76
CA THR A 509 -4.59 -3.38 1.93
C THR A 509 -5.18 -3.96 3.22
N ALA A 510 -6.48 -3.76 3.47
CA ALA A 510 -7.13 -4.27 4.68
C ALA A 510 -6.97 -5.80 4.79
N PHE A 511 -7.15 -6.51 3.72
CA PHE A 511 -7.25 -7.97 3.69
C PHE A 511 -5.89 -8.65 3.69
N LEU A 512 -4.88 -8.10 3.01
CA LEU A 512 -3.53 -8.65 3.02
C LEU A 512 -2.92 -8.62 4.43
N PHE A 513 -3.14 -7.54 5.19
CA PHE A 513 -2.66 -7.47 6.57
C PHE A 513 -3.40 -8.43 7.51
N ILE A 514 -4.71 -8.64 7.33
CA ILE A 514 -5.47 -9.69 8.06
C ILE A 514 -4.87 -11.07 7.74
N ALA A 515 -4.59 -11.37 6.48
CA ALA A 515 -3.98 -12.63 6.06
C ALA A 515 -2.59 -12.82 6.66
N VAL A 516 -1.76 -11.77 6.71
CA VAL A 516 -0.43 -11.80 7.35
C VAL A 516 -0.55 -12.13 8.83
N VAL A 517 -1.41 -11.45 9.58
CA VAL A 517 -1.63 -11.72 11.02
C VAL A 517 -2.11 -13.16 11.24
N SER A 518 -3.11 -13.62 10.48
CA SER A 518 -3.65 -14.97 10.56
C SER A 518 -2.59 -16.04 10.23
N ASN A 519 -1.72 -15.78 9.26
CA ASN A 519 -0.63 -16.70 8.91
C ASN A 519 0.45 -16.75 9.99
N LEU A 520 0.79 -15.60 10.61
CA LEU A 520 1.77 -15.53 11.71
C LEU A 520 1.26 -16.23 12.98
N GLU A 521 -0.03 -16.07 13.29
CA GLU A 521 -0.67 -16.76 14.41
C GLU A 521 -0.57 -18.27 14.25
N ARG A 522 -0.93 -18.79 13.08
CA ARG A 522 -0.87 -20.22 12.78
C ARG A 522 0.54 -20.82 12.77
N LEU A 523 1.56 -20.03 12.54
CA LEU A 523 2.95 -20.51 12.69
C LEU A 523 3.29 -20.78 14.14
N ARG A 524 2.68 -20.05 15.08
CA ARG A 524 2.87 -20.21 16.52
C ARG A 524 2.13 -21.43 17.08
N GLU A 525 1.01 -21.81 16.48
CA GLU A 525 0.27 -23.02 16.81
C GLU A 525 1.10 -24.24 16.39
N ALA A 526 2.03 -24.68 17.23
CA ALA A 526 2.86 -25.84 16.98
C ALA A 526 2.00 -27.11 16.91
N ARG A 527 2.35 -28.04 16.03
CA ARG A 527 1.70 -29.37 15.97
C ARG A 527 1.92 -30.18 17.25
N PHE A 528 2.92 -29.83 18.05
CA PHE A 528 3.25 -30.49 19.30
C PHE A 528 3.52 -29.46 20.40
N PRO A 529 2.92 -29.63 21.61
CA PRO A 529 3.23 -28.83 22.80
C PRO A 529 4.71 -28.98 23.18
N GLY A 530 5.42 -27.84 23.32
CA GLY A 530 6.84 -27.83 23.71
C GLY A 530 7.83 -27.66 22.55
N ASP A 531 7.39 -27.68 21.29
CA ASP A 531 8.25 -27.40 20.14
C ASP A 531 8.40 -25.88 19.92
N GLY A 532 9.55 -25.31 20.31
CA GLY A 532 9.91 -23.90 20.10
C GLY A 532 9.99 -23.47 18.61
N GLU A 533 9.90 -24.42 17.69
CA GLU A 533 10.04 -24.23 16.25
C GLU A 533 8.97 -23.27 15.66
N GLY A 534 7.74 -23.32 16.18
CA GLY A 534 6.67 -22.42 15.73
C GLY A 534 7.00 -20.95 16.01
N PHE A 535 7.55 -20.68 17.19
CA PHE A 535 7.98 -19.34 17.60
C PHE A 535 9.20 -18.84 16.80
N LEU A 536 10.15 -19.73 16.49
CA LEU A 536 11.27 -19.40 15.61
C LEU A 536 10.81 -19.02 14.20
N ARG A 537 9.89 -19.78 13.64
CA ARG A 537 9.30 -19.47 12.31
C ARG A 537 8.60 -18.13 12.31
N GLN A 538 7.81 -17.83 13.33
CA GLN A 538 7.14 -16.54 13.47
C GLN A 538 8.15 -15.39 13.53
N ARG A 539 9.20 -15.51 14.36
CA ARG A 539 10.27 -14.51 14.47
C ARG A 539 11.01 -14.31 13.15
N ALA A 540 11.36 -15.40 12.46
CA ALA A 540 12.03 -15.32 11.17
C ALA A 540 11.18 -14.57 10.13
N TRP A 541 9.88 -14.85 10.07
CA TRP A 541 8.99 -14.12 9.19
C TRP A 541 8.84 -12.65 9.57
N LEU A 542 8.74 -12.32 10.85
CA LEU A 542 8.66 -10.90 11.28
C LEU A 542 9.90 -10.12 10.89
N ILE A 543 11.10 -10.66 11.08
CA ILE A 543 12.36 -10.02 10.64
C ILE A 543 12.33 -9.83 9.12
N THR A 544 11.94 -10.84 8.38
CA THR A 544 11.86 -10.79 6.92
C THR A 544 10.88 -9.71 6.48
N LEU A 545 9.67 -9.69 7.03
CA LEU A 545 8.64 -8.69 6.71
C LEU A 545 9.12 -7.26 6.99
N CYS A 546 9.79 -7.02 8.12
CA CYS A 546 10.34 -5.70 8.44
C CYS A 546 11.39 -5.26 7.40
N CYS A 547 12.34 -6.14 7.06
CA CYS A 547 13.38 -5.83 6.07
C CYS A 547 12.79 -5.57 4.68
N LEU A 548 11.86 -6.40 4.23
CA LEU A 548 11.22 -6.23 2.92
C LEU A 548 10.32 -5.00 2.86
N SER A 549 9.59 -4.70 3.94
CA SER A 549 8.79 -3.47 4.03
C SER A 549 9.66 -2.23 3.90
N LEU A 550 10.85 -2.20 4.53
CA LEU A 550 11.79 -1.09 4.39
C LEU A 550 12.33 -0.95 2.95
N VAL A 551 12.76 -2.05 2.33
CA VAL A 551 13.26 -2.05 0.95
C VAL A 551 12.17 -1.61 -0.03
N CYS A 552 10.97 -2.18 0.08
CA CYS A 552 9.86 -1.83 -0.81
C CYS A 552 9.36 -0.40 -0.56
N SER A 553 9.33 0.06 0.70
CA SER A 553 8.97 1.44 1.02
C SER A 553 9.97 2.45 0.44
N TYR A 554 11.26 2.12 0.42
CA TYR A 554 12.28 2.95 -0.21
C TYR A 554 12.10 2.98 -1.74
N GLN A 555 11.84 1.85 -2.38
CA GLN A 555 11.82 1.74 -3.84
C GLN A 555 10.49 2.14 -4.48
N TYR A 556 9.37 1.79 -3.86
CA TYR A 556 8.03 2.05 -4.41
C TYR A 556 7.24 3.09 -3.61
N GLY A 557 7.69 3.42 -2.40
CA GLY A 557 7.00 4.34 -1.51
C GLY A 557 7.58 5.76 -1.57
N ALA A 558 6.98 6.66 -0.78
CA ALA A 558 7.29 8.08 -0.78
C ALA A 558 8.16 8.53 0.41
N MET A 559 8.09 7.85 1.56
CA MET A 559 8.62 8.39 2.82
C MET A 559 10.16 8.43 2.87
N PHE A 560 10.85 7.46 2.25
CA PHE A 560 12.31 7.37 2.34
C PHE A 560 13.03 7.93 1.11
N GLN A 561 12.39 7.93 -0.05
CA GLN A 561 12.94 8.54 -1.24
C GLN A 561 11.81 9.25 -2.01
N GLN A 562 12.12 10.42 -2.56
CA GLN A 562 11.13 11.33 -3.16
C GLN A 562 11.31 11.47 -4.68
N HIS A 563 11.98 10.50 -5.33
CA HIS A 563 12.31 10.59 -6.75
C HIS A 563 11.38 9.77 -7.65
N THR A 564 10.92 8.60 -7.18
CA THR A 564 10.15 7.65 -7.99
C THR A 564 8.72 7.44 -7.50
N ALA A 565 8.31 8.12 -6.42
CA ALA A 565 6.96 8.01 -5.91
C ALA A 565 5.96 8.61 -6.91
N ARG A 566 4.85 7.91 -7.10
CA ARG A 566 3.73 8.35 -7.95
C ARG A 566 2.51 8.62 -7.09
N GLY A 567 1.81 9.71 -7.40
CA GLY A 567 0.47 10.03 -6.90
C GLY A 567 -0.46 10.19 -8.08
N GLY A 568 -1.23 9.15 -8.41
CA GLY A 568 -2.08 9.17 -9.59
C GLY A 568 -1.32 8.89 -10.90
N PHE A 569 -1.57 9.70 -11.91
CA PHE A 569 -1.12 9.44 -13.29
C PHE A 569 0.36 9.74 -13.56
N GLY A 570 1.02 10.51 -12.73
CA GLY A 570 2.37 10.99 -12.97
C GLY A 570 3.31 10.88 -11.77
N PRO A 571 4.59 11.27 -11.97
CA PRO A 571 5.51 11.47 -10.86
C PRO A 571 4.96 12.52 -9.90
N TYR A 572 5.16 12.30 -8.60
CA TYR A 572 4.72 13.23 -7.57
C TYR A 572 5.81 14.29 -7.30
N GLU A 573 5.43 15.57 -7.34
CA GLU A 573 6.32 16.68 -7.02
C GLU A 573 6.29 16.93 -5.51
N PHE A 574 7.42 16.65 -4.85
CA PHE A 574 7.59 16.91 -3.43
C PHE A 574 8.03 18.36 -3.19
N GLY A 575 7.24 19.06 -2.39
CA GLY A 575 7.47 20.47 -2.09
C GLY A 575 6.84 21.41 -3.14
N ARG A 576 7.07 22.69 -2.97
CA ARG A 576 6.55 23.74 -3.85
C ARG A 576 7.72 24.59 -4.37
N SER A 577 7.97 24.54 -5.66
CA SER A 577 8.99 25.38 -6.29
C SER A 577 8.58 26.88 -6.20
N GLU A 578 9.56 27.79 -6.33
CA GLU A 578 9.27 29.23 -6.39
C GLU A 578 8.33 29.58 -7.55
N THR A 579 8.44 28.86 -8.67
CA THR A 579 7.55 29.04 -9.82
C THR A 579 6.11 28.67 -9.45
N ASN A 580 5.91 27.52 -8.79
CA ASN A 580 4.60 27.10 -8.32
C ASN A 580 4.04 28.03 -7.23
N ALA A 581 4.89 28.56 -6.36
CA ALA A 581 4.48 29.57 -5.37
C ALA A 581 3.96 30.85 -6.06
N ARG A 582 4.70 31.36 -7.03
CA ARG A 582 4.26 32.55 -7.82
C ARG A 582 2.98 32.29 -8.57
N ARG A 583 2.80 31.12 -9.19
CA ARG A 583 1.56 30.75 -9.89
C ARG A 583 0.36 30.71 -8.94
N TYR A 584 0.53 30.12 -7.76
CA TYR A 584 -0.50 30.10 -6.72
C TYR A 584 -0.92 31.52 -6.32
N ASP A 585 0.03 32.41 -6.05
CA ASP A 585 -0.26 33.79 -5.68
C ASP A 585 -0.96 34.56 -6.82
N GLN A 586 -0.57 34.33 -8.09
CA GLN A 586 -1.20 34.92 -9.26
C GLN A 586 -2.67 34.49 -9.40
N VAL A 587 -2.94 33.20 -9.28
CA VAL A 587 -4.31 32.68 -9.38
C VAL A 587 -5.19 33.20 -8.23
N HIS A 588 -4.65 33.26 -7.02
CA HIS A 588 -5.40 33.74 -5.85
C HIS A 588 -5.68 35.25 -5.90
N LYS A 589 -4.81 36.06 -6.51
CA LYS A 589 -5.11 37.48 -6.82
C LYS A 589 -6.33 37.63 -7.74
N LEU A 590 -6.50 36.71 -8.68
CA LEU A 590 -7.67 36.71 -9.56
C LEU A 590 -8.91 36.17 -8.83
N ILE A 591 -8.78 35.12 -8.06
CA ILE A 591 -9.86 34.54 -7.26
C ILE A 591 -10.44 35.57 -6.29
N ALA A 592 -9.61 36.42 -5.67
CA ALA A 592 -10.04 37.49 -4.77
C ALA A 592 -10.98 38.54 -5.44
N LYS A 593 -10.98 38.61 -6.79
CA LYS A 593 -11.89 39.50 -7.56
C LYS A 593 -13.25 38.85 -7.86
N VAL A 594 -13.41 37.53 -7.57
CA VAL A 594 -14.63 36.80 -7.81
C VAL A 594 -15.45 36.75 -6.51
N PRO A 595 -16.72 37.18 -6.52
CA PRO A 595 -17.58 37.09 -5.34
C PRO A 595 -17.65 35.63 -4.82
N PRO A 596 -17.67 35.39 -3.51
CA PRO A 596 -17.60 34.04 -2.93
C PRO A 596 -18.70 33.07 -3.37
N ARG A 597 -19.87 33.59 -3.74
CA ARG A 597 -21.04 32.79 -4.17
C ARG A 597 -21.28 32.83 -5.67
N ALA A 598 -20.44 33.54 -6.44
CA ALA A 598 -20.60 33.62 -7.89
C ALA A 598 -20.31 32.27 -8.56
N LYS A 599 -21.07 31.96 -9.59
CA LYS A 599 -20.87 30.77 -10.43
C LYS A 599 -19.62 30.90 -11.28
N ILE A 600 -18.69 29.97 -11.13
CA ILE A 600 -17.41 30.04 -11.85
C ILE A 600 -17.14 28.76 -12.62
N VAL A 601 -16.58 28.89 -13.81
CA VAL A 601 -15.98 27.79 -14.56
C VAL A 601 -14.47 28.01 -14.61
N SER A 602 -13.69 26.95 -14.38
CA SER A 602 -12.23 27.07 -14.32
C SER A 602 -11.52 25.91 -15.00
N SER A 603 -10.24 26.13 -15.37
CA SER A 603 -9.35 25.07 -15.83
C SER A 603 -9.23 23.97 -14.79
N GLU A 604 -8.95 22.73 -15.24
CA GLU A 604 -8.86 21.48 -14.49
C GLU A 604 -8.15 21.64 -13.14
N ASN A 605 -6.98 22.24 -13.17
CA ASN A 605 -6.10 22.40 -12.00
C ASN A 605 -6.44 23.62 -11.12
N ILE A 606 -7.39 24.46 -11.55
CA ILE A 606 -7.84 25.64 -10.81
C ILE A 606 -9.15 25.36 -10.07
N VAL A 607 -9.99 24.45 -10.58
CA VAL A 607 -11.26 24.11 -9.94
C VAL A 607 -11.10 23.81 -8.43
N PRO A 608 -10.12 23.01 -7.96
CA PRO A 608 -9.95 22.75 -6.52
C PRO A 608 -9.62 23.98 -5.68
N GLN A 609 -9.20 25.09 -6.29
CA GLN A 609 -8.93 26.37 -5.61
C GLN A 609 -10.19 27.24 -5.45
N VAL A 610 -11.26 26.89 -6.16
CA VAL A 610 -12.52 27.67 -6.23
C VAL A 610 -13.76 26.83 -6.02
N SER A 611 -13.63 25.56 -5.66
CA SER A 611 -14.75 24.62 -5.51
C SER A 611 -15.56 24.82 -4.23
N ASN A 612 -15.01 25.50 -3.22
CA ASN A 612 -15.67 25.86 -1.97
C ASN A 612 -16.74 26.96 -2.14
N ARG A 613 -17.73 26.72 -3.03
CA ARG A 613 -18.87 27.62 -3.34
C ARG A 613 -20.06 26.81 -3.85
N PRO A 614 -21.24 27.42 -4.01
CA PRO A 614 -22.45 26.70 -4.48
C PRO A 614 -22.25 25.99 -5.82
N ASP A 615 -21.68 26.72 -6.81
CA ASP A 615 -21.50 26.23 -8.16
C ASP A 615 -20.09 26.57 -8.69
N SER A 616 -19.32 25.52 -8.96
CA SER A 616 -18.00 25.56 -9.57
C SER A 616 -17.97 24.51 -10.68
N TYR A 617 -17.54 24.87 -11.88
CA TYR A 617 -17.56 23.98 -13.04
C TYR A 617 -16.15 23.78 -13.60
N THR A 618 -15.92 22.63 -14.23
CA THR A 618 -14.70 22.40 -14.98
C THR A 618 -14.88 22.84 -16.45
N LEU A 619 -13.91 23.58 -16.95
CA LEU A 619 -13.87 24.04 -18.34
C LEU A 619 -13.76 22.88 -19.34
N ARG A 620 -13.32 21.71 -18.91
CA ARG A 620 -13.24 20.49 -19.74
C ARG A 620 -14.60 20.02 -20.28
N ILE A 621 -15.68 20.29 -19.54
CA ILE A 621 -17.03 19.85 -19.91
C ILE A 621 -17.80 20.97 -20.61
N GLY A 622 -17.48 22.22 -20.29
CA GLY A 622 -18.15 23.38 -20.91
C GLY A 622 -18.31 24.53 -19.92
N LEU A 623 -19.10 25.54 -20.35
CA LEU A 623 -19.28 26.79 -19.61
C LEU A 623 -20.42 26.71 -18.57
N SER A 624 -21.38 25.82 -18.76
CA SER A 624 -22.62 25.79 -17.97
C SER A 624 -23.27 27.20 -17.87
N ASP A 625 -23.82 27.54 -16.72
CA ASP A 625 -24.41 28.87 -16.45
C ASP A 625 -23.43 29.79 -15.67
N ALA A 626 -22.12 29.60 -15.85
CA ALA A 626 -21.09 30.37 -15.16
C ALA A 626 -21.16 31.86 -15.45
N GLU A 627 -20.96 32.67 -14.39
CA GLU A 627 -20.83 34.11 -14.44
C GLU A 627 -19.38 34.55 -14.68
N TYR A 628 -18.43 33.76 -14.15
CA TYR A 628 -16.99 33.99 -14.26
C TYR A 628 -16.29 32.81 -14.92
N LEU A 629 -15.24 33.12 -15.68
CA LEU A 629 -14.34 32.15 -16.31
C LEU A 629 -12.91 32.46 -15.87
N LEU A 630 -12.26 31.47 -15.27
CA LEU A 630 -10.86 31.56 -14.83
C LEU A 630 -10.05 30.42 -15.45
N PHE A 631 -9.11 30.75 -16.33
CA PHE A 631 -8.34 29.74 -17.03
C PHE A 631 -6.85 30.09 -17.13
N GLN A 632 -6.03 29.07 -17.44
CA GLN A 632 -4.59 29.18 -17.62
C GLN A 632 -4.24 29.14 -19.11
N GLU A 633 -3.30 29.99 -19.55
CA GLU A 633 -2.68 29.96 -20.90
C GLU A 633 -1.26 29.33 -20.82
N PRO A 634 -0.87 28.46 -21.76
CA PRO A 634 -1.71 27.81 -22.76
C PRO A 634 -2.69 26.82 -22.10
N ALA A 635 -3.94 26.88 -22.56
CA ALA A 635 -4.94 25.91 -22.09
C ALA A 635 -4.77 24.57 -22.80
N ARG A 636 -5.27 23.49 -22.17
CA ARG A 636 -5.45 22.19 -22.82
C ARG A 636 -6.39 22.34 -24.03
N ASP A 637 -6.27 21.47 -25.02
CA ASP A 637 -7.06 21.58 -26.25
C ASP A 637 -8.57 21.51 -26.01
N ASP A 638 -9.02 20.67 -25.09
CA ASP A 638 -10.41 20.55 -24.66
C ASP A 638 -10.92 21.83 -23.99
N GLU A 639 -10.11 22.47 -23.13
CA GLU A 639 -10.44 23.75 -22.47
C GLU A 639 -10.33 24.95 -23.37
N ARG A 640 -9.31 24.97 -24.23
CA ARG A 640 -9.06 26.09 -25.19
C ARG A 640 -10.27 26.39 -26.05
N ARG A 641 -10.93 25.36 -26.59
CA ARG A 641 -12.13 25.50 -27.40
C ARG A 641 -13.23 26.25 -26.66
N PHE A 642 -13.50 25.91 -25.40
CA PHE A 642 -14.55 26.58 -24.63
C PHE A 642 -14.15 27.98 -24.17
N ALA A 643 -12.88 28.20 -23.75
CA ALA A 643 -12.39 29.51 -23.37
C ALA A 643 -12.43 30.50 -24.57
N LYS A 644 -12.00 30.04 -25.76
CA LYS A 644 -12.06 30.85 -26.99
C LYS A 644 -13.50 31.23 -27.35
N SER A 645 -14.39 30.22 -27.36
CA SER A 645 -15.82 30.46 -27.66
C SER A 645 -16.46 31.44 -26.66
N ALA A 646 -16.10 31.36 -25.36
CA ALA A 646 -16.61 32.29 -24.36
C ALA A 646 -16.17 33.74 -24.61
N LEU A 647 -14.87 33.94 -24.90
CA LEU A 647 -14.33 35.28 -25.18
C LEU A 647 -14.83 35.88 -26.50
N GLU A 648 -15.15 35.06 -27.50
CA GLU A 648 -15.76 35.48 -28.75
C GLU A 648 -17.26 35.83 -28.59
N SER A 649 -17.96 35.14 -27.62
CA SER A 649 -19.41 35.33 -27.43
C SER A 649 -19.75 36.41 -26.39
N ASP A 650 -19.81 36.07 -25.10
CA ASP A 650 -20.44 36.92 -24.07
C ASP A 650 -19.54 37.17 -22.84
N PHE A 651 -18.31 36.68 -22.82
CA PHE A 651 -17.35 36.99 -21.75
C PHE A 651 -16.35 38.08 -22.17
N GLY A 652 -16.10 39.05 -21.26
CA GLY A 652 -15.04 40.05 -21.38
C GLY A 652 -13.96 39.84 -20.34
N VAL A 653 -12.68 40.07 -20.69
CA VAL A 653 -11.54 39.94 -19.80
C VAL A 653 -11.58 41.00 -18.69
N VAL A 654 -11.57 40.57 -17.43
CA VAL A 654 -11.55 41.43 -16.23
C VAL A 654 -10.13 41.74 -15.78
N ALA A 655 -9.27 40.71 -15.78
CA ALA A 655 -7.89 40.84 -15.36
C ALA A 655 -7.04 39.65 -15.85
N THR A 656 -5.73 39.89 -15.93
CA THR A 656 -4.73 38.87 -16.25
C THR A 656 -3.58 38.95 -15.22
N GLU A 657 -3.12 37.78 -14.74
CA GLU A 657 -1.95 37.66 -13.84
C GLU A 657 -1.05 36.50 -14.33
N GLY A 658 0.11 36.84 -14.85
CA GLY A 658 0.99 35.86 -15.49
C GLY A 658 0.34 35.13 -16.65
N SER A 659 0.17 33.80 -16.51
CA SER A 659 -0.51 32.94 -17.47
C SER A 659 -2.02 32.76 -17.19
N PHE A 660 -2.56 33.41 -16.17
CA PHE A 660 -3.96 33.23 -15.79
C PHE A 660 -4.82 34.39 -16.27
N VAL A 661 -6.02 34.07 -16.71
CA VAL A 661 -7.00 35.01 -17.25
C VAL A 661 -8.31 34.86 -16.51
N LEU A 662 -8.83 35.94 -15.95
CA LEU A 662 -10.18 36.04 -15.42
C LEU A 662 -11.07 36.85 -16.38
N ALA A 663 -12.18 36.27 -16.80
CA ALA A 663 -13.20 36.90 -17.57
C ALA A 663 -14.55 36.80 -16.85
N LYS A 664 -15.47 37.74 -17.20
CA LYS A 664 -16.83 37.81 -16.65
C LYS A 664 -17.83 37.93 -17.77
N ARG A 665 -18.98 37.28 -17.63
CA ARG A 665 -20.10 37.35 -18.55
C ARG A 665 -20.66 38.76 -18.58
N GLY A 666 -20.85 39.31 -19.77
CA GLY A 666 -21.36 40.67 -19.98
C GLY A 666 -20.37 41.81 -19.68
N HIS A 667 -19.08 41.50 -19.42
CA HIS A 667 -18.05 42.54 -19.25
C HIS A 667 -17.56 43.08 -20.59
N ASP A 668 -16.91 44.25 -20.58
CA ASP A 668 -16.31 44.86 -21.77
C ASP A 668 -15.28 43.91 -22.42
N LYS A 669 -15.29 43.87 -23.76
CA LYS A 669 -14.47 42.95 -24.56
C LYS A 669 -13.22 43.58 -25.16
N SER A 670 -12.91 44.82 -24.81
CA SER A 670 -11.78 45.56 -25.37
C SER A 670 -10.45 44.80 -25.26
N ASP A 671 -10.23 44.10 -24.14
CA ASP A 671 -9.02 43.31 -23.88
C ASP A 671 -9.04 41.88 -24.48
N ASN A 672 -10.19 41.40 -24.98
CA ASN A 672 -10.32 40.01 -25.47
C ASN A 672 -9.37 39.70 -26.63
N GLN A 673 -9.19 40.61 -27.55
CA GLN A 673 -8.34 40.42 -28.74
C GLN A 673 -6.87 40.13 -28.34
N ARG A 674 -6.38 40.74 -27.26
CA ARG A 674 -5.03 40.51 -26.74
C ARG A 674 -4.85 39.10 -26.24
N VAL A 675 -5.85 38.55 -25.54
CA VAL A 675 -5.85 37.18 -25.01
C VAL A 675 -6.03 36.16 -26.13
N LEU A 676 -7.00 36.38 -27.04
CA LEU A 676 -7.27 35.50 -28.17
C LEU A 676 -6.04 35.30 -29.09
N ARG A 677 -5.23 36.35 -29.32
CA ARG A 677 -3.96 36.23 -30.07
C ARG A 677 -2.94 35.30 -29.44
N ARG A 678 -2.95 35.11 -28.11
CA ARG A 678 -2.04 34.19 -27.39
C ARG A 678 -2.54 32.76 -27.42
N MET A 679 -3.82 32.55 -27.66
CA MET A 679 -4.45 31.25 -27.77
C MET A 679 -4.29 30.58 -29.14
N HIS A 680 -3.78 31.34 -30.14
CA HIS A 680 -3.38 30.82 -31.43
C HIS A 680 -1.95 30.27 -31.38
#